data_a7703f75566654503627d05dea412fb3
#
_entry.id   a7703f75566654503627d05dea412fb3
#
_cell.length_a   1.000
_cell.length_b   1.000
_cell.length_c   1.000
_cell.angle_alpha   90.00
_cell.angle_beta   90.00
_cell.angle_gamma   90.00
#
_symmetry.space_group_name_H-M   'P 1'
#
loop_
_entity.id
_entity.type
_entity.pdbx_description
1 polymer ?
#
loop_
_entity_poly.entity_id
_entity_poly.type
_entity_poly.pdbx_seq_one_letter_code
_entity_poly.pdbx_strand_id
1 'polypeptide(L)'
;TIALAVILVVLCSTVAILDGIWLGDHNDELGIIPFFRKYDYTSLQVGKYDWFGTGAQVAFTFMSGVIQFQVIIPIALFISMEVVRAGQAYFMVQDNHMFDDKSKARFQCRALNINEDLGQIKYVFSDKTGTLTENKMEFRCASVHGRDFSETDGGGEEDRIAVLVDGVVIRPKTSVKTDPKLTALLKDGTGAMAGRARDLFLALATCNTIVPIVEDTADPAAKLLEYQGESPDEQALVYAAAAYGHTLVERTSGHIVVDVFGTRQRFDVLGLHEFDSDRKRMSVIIGCPDKTVKLFVKGADSSMFGIIDKTLNPDVVQATEKHLHSYSSVGLRTLVIGVRELSQAEFQEWQMAYEKASTALLGRGNLLRSVAANIERNMRLLGASGIEDKLQEGVPEAIEKLRQAGIKVWVLTGDKQETAISIGYSCKLLTRDMTQIVINSNSRESCRKSLDDAISMVNKLRSLSTDSQSRVPLALIIDGNSLVYIFDTDREEKLFEVAIACDVVLCCRVAPLQKAGIVDLIKKRTSDMTLAIGDGANDVSMIQMADVGIGISGQEGRQAVMASDFAMGQFRFLVPLLLVHGHWNYQRMGYMILYNFYRNATFVFVLFWYVLYTGYTLTTAITEWSSVLYSVIYTAVPTVVVAILDKDLSRRTLLKYPQLYGAGQREENYNLRLFIFIMMDSIWQSIAVFFIPYLAYRNSAIDSASLGDLWTLAVVILVNIHLAMDVIRWTWVTHAAIWGSIVATWICVIVIDSIPTLPGFWAIYEVMGTGLFWALLLAVIVVGMIPHFAAKAIKEHFMPNDIQIAREMEKSQDSHDVSHPEVQMSTIDRA
;
A
#
# COMPACT_ATOMS: atom_id res chain seq x y z
N THR A 1 20.46 -17.55 5.79
CA THR A 1 21.77 -17.82 5.14
C THR A 1 22.88 -18.02 6.17
N ILE A 2 23.07 -17.12 7.17
CA ILE A 2 24.12 -17.26 8.19
C ILE A 2 24.02 -18.60 8.94
N ALA A 3 22.83 -18.99 9.39
CA ALA A 3 22.61 -20.27 10.06
C ALA A 3 23.01 -21.47 9.18
N LEU A 4 22.72 -21.43 7.88
CA LEU A 4 23.12 -22.49 6.94
C LEU A 4 24.63 -22.53 6.73
N ALA A 5 25.30 -21.37 6.67
CA ALA A 5 26.75 -21.31 6.61
C ALA A 5 27.40 -21.91 7.88
N VAL A 6 26.82 -21.65 9.05
CA VAL A 6 27.26 -22.27 10.30
C VAL A 6 27.07 -23.80 10.26
N ILE A 7 25.93 -24.29 9.77
CA ILE A 7 25.67 -25.73 9.62
C ILE A 7 26.68 -26.34 8.66
N LEU A 8 26.96 -25.70 7.53
CA LEU A 8 27.98 -26.14 6.58
C LEU A 8 29.35 -26.30 7.24
N VAL A 9 29.80 -25.27 7.96
CA VAL A 9 31.10 -25.31 8.67
C VAL A 9 31.11 -26.43 9.71
N VAL A 10 30.02 -26.64 10.46
CA VAL A 10 29.89 -27.70 11.45
C VAL A 10 29.99 -29.07 10.77
N LEU A 11 29.27 -29.31 9.66
CA LEU A 11 29.32 -30.57 8.91
C LEU A 11 30.72 -30.85 8.39
N CYS A 12 31.35 -29.87 7.72
CA CYS A 12 32.71 -30.01 7.19
C CYS A 12 33.75 -30.27 8.30
N SER A 13 33.63 -29.56 9.41
CA SER A 13 34.52 -29.72 10.54
C SER A 13 34.35 -31.12 11.19
N THR A 14 33.11 -31.60 11.30
CA THR A 14 32.82 -32.92 11.82
C THR A 14 33.45 -34.02 10.98
N VAL A 15 33.25 -33.95 9.66
CA VAL A 15 33.84 -34.90 8.70
C VAL A 15 35.36 -34.85 8.76
N ALA A 16 35.96 -33.67 8.76
CA ALA A 16 37.42 -33.53 8.80
C ALA A 16 38.06 -34.04 10.12
N ILE A 17 37.40 -33.80 11.24
CA ILE A 17 37.87 -34.33 12.56
C ILE A 17 37.77 -35.86 12.58
N LEU A 18 36.65 -36.41 12.14
CA LEU A 18 36.46 -37.86 12.07
C LEU A 18 37.40 -38.53 11.08
N ASP A 19 37.71 -37.90 9.96
CA ASP A 19 38.76 -38.35 9.00
C ASP A 19 40.13 -38.41 9.70
N GLY A 20 40.49 -37.36 10.42
CA GLY A 20 41.75 -37.34 11.17
C GLY A 20 41.86 -38.44 12.24
N ILE A 21 40.77 -38.75 12.94
CA ILE A 21 40.72 -39.87 13.93
C ILE A 21 40.86 -41.20 13.18
N TRP A 22 40.04 -41.40 12.13
CA TRP A 22 40.04 -42.63 11.35
C TRP A 22 41.39 -42.93 10.74
N LEU A 23 42.08 -41.91 10.16
CA LEU A 23 43.45 -42.05 9.64
C LEU A 23 44.47 -42.40 10.72
N GLY A 24 44.33 -41.87 11.93
CA GLY A 24 45.18 -42.21 13.08
C GLY A 24 45.04 -43.69 13.47
N ASP A 25 43.82 -44.20 13.51
CA ASP A 25 43.53 -45.59 13.93
C ASP A 25 43.92 -46.64 12.89
N HIS A 26 43.86 -46.29 11.56
CA HIS A 26 44.09 -47.21 10.46
C HIS A 26 45.40 -46.97 9.72
N ASN A 27 46.37 -46.25 10.31
CA ASN A 27 47.62 -45.85 9.67
C ASN A 27 48.44 -47.05 9.17
N ASP A 28 48.46 -48.15 9.94
CA ASP A 28 49.23 -49.37 9.58
C ASP A 28 48.54 -50.12 8.42
N GLU A 29 47.22 -50.06 8.29
CA GLU A 29 46.45 -50.70 7.23
C GLU A 29 46.50 -49.95 5.93
N LEU A 30 46.62 -48.62 5.96
CA LEU A 30 46.63 -47.76 4.78
C LEU A 30 47.77 -48.06 3.79
N GLY A 31 48.92 -48.53 4.32
CA GLY A 31 50.05 -48.99 3.52
C GLY A 31 49.75 -50.23 2.63
N ILE A 32 48.66 -50.92 2.89
CA ILE A 32 48.28 -52.15 2.15
C ILE A 32 47.30 -51.77 1.00
N ILE A 33 46.57 -50.65 1.12
CA ILE A 33 45.56 -50.26 0.15
C ILE A 33 46.15 -49.66 -1.10
N PRO A 34 45.96 -50.26 -2.31
CA PRO A 34 46.59 -49.81 -3.56
C PRO A 34 46.36 -48.36 -3.93
N PHE A 35 45.21 -47.78 -3.59
CA PHE A 35 44.83 -46.41 -3.92
C PHE A 35 45.68 -45.34 -3.19
N PHE A 36 46.24 -45.67 -2.07
CA PHE A 36 47.07 -44.79 -1.26
C PHE A 36 48.56 -44.93 -1.54
N ARG A 37 48.94 -45.81 -2.46
CA ARG A 37 50.35 -46.03 -2.85
C ARG A 37 50.70 -45.21 -4.09
N LYS A 38 51.77 -44.45 -4.01
CA LYS A 38 52.35 -43.78 -5.16
C LYS A 38 53.24 -44.79 -5.93
N TYR A 39 52.88 -45.05 -7.18
CA TYR A 39 53.68 -45.93 -8.03
C TYR A 39 54.83 -45.13 -8.64
N ASP A 40 56.07 -45.50 -8.31
CA ASP A 40 57.24 -44.89 -8.93
C ASP A 40 57.57 -45.58 -10.26
N TYR A 41 57.22 -44.92 -11.35
CA TYR A 41 57.42 -45.43 -12.69
C TYR A 41 58.89 -45.47 -13.13
N THR A 42 59.81 -44.82 -12.39
CA THR A 42 61.23 -44.80 -12.71
C THR A 42 61.99 -45.96 -12.12
N SER A 43 61.60 -46.45 -10.97
CA SER A 43 62.24 -47.56 -10.25
C SER A 43 61.52 -48.90 -10.38
N LEU A 44 60.33 -48.95 -11.02
CA LEU A 44 59.44 -50.15 -11.06
C LEU A 44 59.16 -50.78 -9.70
N GLN A 45 59.45 -50.07 -8.60
CA GLN A 45 59.13 -50.49 -7.26
C GLN A 45 57.80 -49.88 -6.79
N VAL A 46 57.05 -50.66 -5.99
CA VAL A 46 55.88 -50.13 -5.30
C VAL A 46 56.42 -49.11 -4.29
N GLY A 47 56.16 -47.83 -4.64
CA GLY A 47 56.54 -46.69 -3.80
C GLY A 47 55.94 -46.78 -2.39
N LYS A 48 56.60 -46.14 -1.44
CA LYS A 48 56.07 -45.93 -0.14
C LYS A 48 54.79 -45.06 -0.20
N TYR A 49 53.90 -45.29 0.65
CA TYR A 49 52.72 -44.44 0.86
C TYR A 49 53.16 -43.00 1.08
N ASP A 50 52.71 -42.12 0.20
CA ASP A 50 53.06 -40.71 0.23
C ASP A 50 51.91 -39.93 0.86
N TRP A 51 52.01 -39.82 2.15
CA TRP A 51 51.02 -39.13 2.96
C TRP A 51 51.44 -37.68 3.23
N PHE A 52 50.59 -36.73 2.99
CA PHE A 52 50.82 -35.31 3.27
C PHE A 52 50.91 -34.96 4.77
N GLY A 53 50.75 -35.93 5.65
CA GLY A 53 50.61 -35.74 7.10
C GLY A 53 49.15 -35.49 7.53
N THR A 54 48.77 -35.96 8.73
CA THR A 54 47.40 -35.96 9.24
C THR A 54 46.76 -34.57 9.19
N GLY A 55 47.51 -33.54 9.61
CA GLY A 55 47.00 -32.17 9.64
C GLY A 55 46.69 -31.60 8.25
N ALA A 56 47.54 -31.89 7.24
CA ALA A 56 47.28 -31.44 5.86
C ALA A 56 46.09 -32.19 5.24
N GLN A 57 45.98 -33.51 5.51
CA GLN A 57 44.85 -34.31 5.03
C GLN A 57 43.53 -33.83 5.61
N VAL A 58 43.47 -33.58 6.91
CA VAL A 58 42.27 -32.99 7.57
C VAL A 58 41.85 -31.67 6.96
N ALA A 59 42.84 -30.81 6.62
CA ALA A 59 42.56 -29.55 5.93
C ALA A 59 42.01 -29.76 4.52
N PHE A 60 42.56 -30.71 3.75
CA PHE A 60 42.04 -31.06 2.43
C PHE A 60 40.63 -31.68 2.51
N THR A 61 40.38 -32.55 3.47
CA THR A 61 39.03 -33.12 3.71
C THR A 61 38.02 -32.04 4.08
N PHE A 62 38.42 -31.07 4.90
CA PHE A 62 37.55 -29.91 5.17
C PHE A 62 37.22 -29.13 3.89
N MET A 63 38.19 -28.78 3.08
CA MET A 63 38.00 -28.03 1.82
C MET A 63 37.14 -28.81 0.82
N SER A 64 37.40 -30.11 0.66
CA SER A 64 36.63 -30.99 -0.20
C SER A 64 35.18 -31.14 0.33
N GLY A 65 34.97 -31.19 1.65
CA GLY A 65 33.67 -31.17 2.29
C GLY A 65 32.89 -29.87 1.98
N VAL A 66 33.57 -28.73 2.00
CA VAL A 66 32.92 -27.45 1.60
C VAL A 66 32.42 -27.51 0.16
N ILE A 67 33.21 -28.07 -0.77
CA ILE A 67 32.82 -28.23 -2.17
C ILE A 67 31.62 -29.19 -2.29
N GLN A 68 31.63 -30.30 -1.58
CA GLN A 68 30.58 -31.32 -1.66
C GLN A 68 29.25 -30.85 -1.02
N PHE A 69 29.34 -30.20 0.16
CA PHE A 69 28.14 -29.80 0.92
C PHE A 69 27.66 -28.38 0.62
N GLN A 70 28.34 -27.61 -0.27
CA GLN A 70 27.94 -26.23 -0.62
C GLN A 70 26.48 -26.10 -1.10
N VAL A 71 25.90 -27.18 -1.63
CA VAL A 71 24.50 -27.23 -2.09
C VAL A 71 23.51 -26.90 -0.96
N ILE A 72 23.90 -27.01 0.31
CA ILE A 72 23.07 -26.60 1.45
C ILE A 72 22.72 -25.11 1.39
N ILE A 73 23.59 -24.29 0.78
CA ILE A 73 23.33 -22.88 0.51
C ILE A 73 22.66 -22.79 -0.85
N PRO A 74 21.33 -22.49 -0.90
CA PRO A 74 20.57 -22.56 -2.13
C PRO A 74 20.86 -21.37 -3.05
N ILE A 75 21.89 -21.42 -3.87
CA ILE A 75 22.20 -20.35 -4.85
C ILE A 75 21.03 -20.18 -5.83
N ALA A 76 20.40 -21.28 -6.25
CA ALA A 76 19.23 -21.27 -7.13
C ALA A 76 18.00 -20.57 -6.50
N LEU A 77 18.00 -20.34 -5.17
CA LEU A 77 16.91 -19.63 -4.49
C LEU A 77 16.74 -18.21 -5.03
N PHE A 78 17.84 -17.47 -5.25
CA PHE A 78 17.76 -16.10 -5.76
C PHE A 78 17.07 -16.03 -7.13
N ILE A 79 17.44 -16.93 -8.04
CA ILE A 79 16.83 -17.02 -9.38
C ILE A 79 15.35 -17.39 -9.25
N SER A 80 15.04 -18.39 -8.42
CA SER A 80 13.66 -18.83 -8.20
C SER A 80 12.80 -17.71 -7.58
N MET A 81 13.36 -16.92 -6.66
CA MET A 81 12.66 -15.77 -6.06
C MET A 81 12.32 -14.72 -7.11
N GLU A 82 13.24 -14.36 -8.00
CA GLU A 82 12.98 -13.39 -9.04
C GLU A 82 11.90 -13.86 -10.03
N VAL A 83 11.92 -15.15 -10.40
CA VAL A 83 10.87 -15.74 -11.26
C VAL A 83 9.51 -15.72 -10.57
N VAL A 84 9.46 -16.06 -9.28
CA VAL A 84 8.23 -16.04 -8.48
C VAL A 84 7.69 -14.62 -8.33
N ARG A 85 8.54 -13.63 -8.01
CA ARG A 85 8.18 -12.22 -7.92
C ARG A 85 7.62 -11.68 -9.23
N ALA A 86 8.25 -12.03 -10.35
CA ALA A 86 7.74 -11.67 -11.68
C ALA A 86 6.35 -12.29 -11.95
N GLY A 87 6.16 -13.56 -11.61
CA GLY A 87 4.86 -14.23 -11.72
C GLY A 87 3.78 -13.62 -10.82
N GLN A 88 4.12 -13.30 -9.58
CA GLN A 88 3.22 -12.62 -8.64
C GLN A 88 2.85 -11.22 -9.14
N ALA A 89 3.82 -10.42 -9.61
CA ALA A 89 3.57 -9.11 -10.19
C ALA A 89 2.66 -9.17 -11.41
N TYR A 90 2.85 -10.17 -12.27
CA TYR A 90 1.95 -10.39 -13.41
C TYR A 90 0.49 -10.56 -12.97
N PHE A 91 0.23 -11.40 -11.96
CA PHE A 91 -1.13 -11.57 -11.44
C PHE A 91 -1.69 -10.34 -10.74
N MET A 92 -0.86 -9.54 -10.07
CA MET A 92 -1.29 -8.27 -9.48
C MET A 92 -1.71 -7.25 -10.56
N VAL A 93 -0.92 -7.12 -11.63
CA VAL A 93 -1.21 -6.21 -12.75
C VAL A 93 -2.46 -6.62 -13.53
N GLN A 94 -2.73 -7.92 -13.63
CA GLN A 94 -3.89 -8.45 -14.34
C GLN A 94 -5.18 -8.50 -13.50
N ASP A 95 -5.15 -8.11 -12.23
CA ASP A 95 -6.34 -8.09 -11.38
C ASP A 95 -7.31 -6.97 -11.80
N ASN A 96 -8.45 -7.37 -12.37
CA ASN A 96 -9.50 -6.43 -12.80
C ASN A 96 -10.13 -5.65 -11.64
N HIS A 97 -10.00 -6.11 -10.40
CA HIS A 97 -10.51 -5.38 -9.24
C HIS A 97 -9.64 -4.18 -8.85
N MET A 98 -8.45 -4.05 -9.42
CA MET A 98 -7.57 -2.90 -9.30
C MET A 98 -7.49 -2.09 -10.60
N PHE A 99 -8.47 -2.27 -11.49
CA PHE A 99 -8.63 -1.48 -12.70
C PHE A 99 -9.47 -0.23 -12.41
N ASP A 100 -8.99 0.92 -12.84
CA ASP A 100 -9.71 2.17 -12.72
C ASP A 100 -10.46 2.50 -14.01
N ASP A 101 -11.79 2.41 -13.96
CA ASP A 101 -12.66 2.66 -15.10
C ASP A 101 -12.64 4.13 -15.55
N LYS A 102 -12.38 5.08 -14.65
CA LYS A 102 -12.35 6.52 -14.94
C LYS A 102 -11.12 6.91 -15.75
N SER A 103 -9.94 6.49 -15.30
CA SER A 103 -8.67 6.78 -15.97
C SER A 103 -8.27 5.70 -16.99
N LYS A 104 -9.03 4.58 -17.07
CA LYS A 104 -8.70 3.36 -17.85
C LYS A 104 -7.29 2.85 -17.55
N ALA A 105 -6.79 3.12 -16.37
CA ALA A 105 -5.47 2.73 -15.92
C ALA A 105 -5.51 1.42 -15.13
N ARG A 106 -4.53 0.54 -15.39
CA ARG A 106 -4.30 -0.67 -14.61
C ARG A 106 -3.30 -0.39 -13.50
N PHE A 107 -3.34 -1.22 -12.46
CA PHE A 107 -2.30 -1.29 -11.47
C PHE A 107 -0.92 -1.53 -12.12
N GLN A 108 0.10 -0.84 -11.67
CA GLN A 108 1.48 -0.97 -12.15
C GLN A 108 2.38 -1.42 -11.00
N CYS A 109 3.17 -2.46 -11.25
CA CYS A 109 4.23 -2.91 -10.37
C CYS A 109 5.58 -2.56 -11.02
N ARG A 110 6.39 -1.74 -10.37
CA ARG A 110 7.69 -1.28 -10.87
C ARG A 110 8.84 -1.90 -10.11
N ALA A 111 8.66 -2.14 -8.81
CA ALA A 111 9.62 -2.80 -7.95
C ALA A 111 9.13 -4.22 -7.64
N LEU A 112 9.80 -5.23 -8.20
CA LEU A 112 9.44 -6.63 -7.99
C LEU A 112 9.94 -7.17 -6.65
N ASN A 113 11.00 -6.59 -6.11
CA ASN A 113 11.75 -7.09 -4.96
C ASN A 113 11.09 -6.83 -3.59
N ILE A 114 9.95 -6.14 -3.57
CA ILE A 114 9.22 -5.79 -2.34
C ILE A 114 7.78 -6.31 -2.33
N ASN A 115 7.44 -7.26 -3.22
CA ASN A 115 6.07 -7.80 -3.31
C ASN A 115 5.62 -8.50 -2.03
N GLU A 116 6.51 -9.18 -1.35
CA GLU A 116 6.27 -9.85 -0.07
C GLU A 116 6.09 -8.88 1.10
N ASP A 117 6.75 -7.71 1.05
CA ASP A 117 6.68 -6.70 2.10
C ASP A 117 5.28 -6.10 2.22
N LEU A 118 4.50 -6.11 1.13
CA LEU A 118 3.08 -5.73 1.13
C LEU A 118 2.22 -6.53 2.15
N GLY A 119 2.66 -7.71 2.55
CA GLY A 119 1.99 -8.53 3.56
C GLY A 119 2.35 -8.21 5.01
N GLN A 120 3.29 -7.28 5.26
CA GLN A 120 3.82 -6.96 6.57
C GLN A 120 3.64 -5.48 6.97
N ILE A 121 2.97 -4.68 6.16
CA ILE A 121 2.80 -3.24 6.40
C ILE A 121 2.04 -3.00 7.70
N LYS A 122 2.61 -2.14 8.54
CA LYS A 122 2.01 -1.74 9.82
C LYS A 122 1.62 -0.27 9.86
N TYR A 123 2.35 0.58 9.14
CA TYR A 123 2.08 2.01 9.05
C TYR A 123 1.84 2.41 7.61
N VAL A 124 0.75 3.13 7.37
CA VAL A 124 0.42 3.76 6.09
C VAL A 124 0.43 5.26 6.28
N PHE A 125 1.30 5.96 5.58
CA PHE A 125 1.39 7.41 5.52
C PHE A 125 0.71 7.88 4.24
N SER A 126 -0.39 8.58 4.36
CA SER A 126 -1.18 9.04 3.22
C SER A 126 -1.14 10.56 3.13
N ASP A 127 -0.93 11.09 1.94
CA ASP A 127 -1.35 12.46 1.68
C ASP A 127 -2.88 12.55 1.68
N LYS A 128 -3.41 13.78 1.78
CA LYS A 128 -4.84 14.04 1.75
C LYS A 128 -5.32 14.41 0.35
N THR A 129 -4.74 15.48 -0.21
CA THR A 129 -5.24 16.14 -1.43
C THR A 129 -4.88 15.32 -2.67
N GLY A 130 -5.87 14.94 -3.49
CA GLY A 130 -5.64 14.09 -4.66
C GLY A 130 -5.43 12.61 -4.34
N THR A 131 -5.08 12.27 -3.09
CA THR A 131 -4.87 10.90 -2.61
C THR A 131 -6.12 10.32 -1.95
N LEU A 132 -6.64 10.98 -0.92
CA LEU A 132 -7.92 10.64 -0.28
C LEU A 132 -9.09 11.35 -0.93
N THR A 133 -8.87 12.51 -1.55
CA THR A 133 -9.86 13.32 -2.25
C THR A 133 -9.66 13.30 -3.76
N GLU A 134 -10.71 13.62 -4.52
CA GLU A 134 -10.65 13.73 -5.97
C GLU A 134 -9.98 15.05 -6.45
N ASN A 135 -9.47 15.87 -5.53
CA ASN A 135 -9.01 17.23 -5.78
C ASN A 135 -10.08 18.07 -6.53
N LYS A 136 -11.34 17.78 -6.25
CA LYS A 136 -12.52 18.44 -6.82
C LYS A 136 -13.36 18.99 -5.70
N MET A 137 -13.49 20.32 -5.69
CA MET A 137 -14.35 20.99 -4.73
C MET A 137 -15.78 21.01 -5.23
N GLU A 138 -16.73 20.69 -4.36
CA GLU A 138 -18.17 20.76 -4.66
C GLU A 138 -18.88 21.68 -3.68
N PHE A 139 -19.75 22.55 -4.21
CA PHE A 139 -20.63 23.36 -3.38
C PHE A 139 -21.72 22.51 -2.73
N ARG A 140 -21.93 22.67 -1.42
CA ARG A 140 -22.90 21.88 -0.64
C ARG A 140 -24.08 22.70 -0.11
N CYS A 141 -23.80 23.87 0.45
CA CYS A 141 -24.81 24.67 1.11
C CYS A 141 -24.47 26.17 1.11
N ALA A 142 -25.48 26.98 1.33
CA ALA A 142 -25.32 28.40 1.53
C ALA A 142 -26.17 28.92 2.68
N SER A 143 -25.64 29.86 3.44
CA SER A 143 -26.40 30.69 4.36
C SER A 143 -26.68 32.04 3.67
N VAL A 144 -27.91 32.36 3.44
CA VAL A 144 -28.32 33.59 2.76
C VAL A 144 -29.14 34.44 3.72
N HIS A 145 -28.66 35.65 4.01
CA HIS A 145 -29.33 36.59 4.89
C HIS A 145 -29.79 35.99 6.23
N GLY A 146 -28.93 35.15 6.84
CA GLY A 146 -29.19 34.47 8.12
C GLY A 146 -30.09 33.24 8.05
N ARG A 147 -30.43 32.76 6.87
CA ARG A 147 -31.20 31.52 6.66
C ARG A 147 -30.32 30.44 6.03
N ASP A 148 -30.42 29.24 6.57
CA ASP A 148 -29.68 28.07 6.07
C ASP A 148 -30.41 27.39 4.92
N PHE A 149 -29.67 27.05 3.86
CA PHE A 149 -30.12 26.32 2.69
C PHE A 149 -29.15 25.14 2.46
N SER A 150 -29.35 24.10 3.26
CA SER A 150 -28.57 22.87 3.22
C SER A 150 -29.41 21.64 2.86
N GLU A 151 -30.71 21.76 2.68
CA GLU A 151 -31.63 20.68 2.32
C GLU A 151 -31.51 20.38 0.81
N THR A 152 -30.53 19.54 0.44
CA THR A 152 -30.41 19.07 -0.95
C THR A 152 -31.29 17.82 -1.14
N ASP A 153 -32.55 17.98 -1.46
CA ASP A 153 -33.33 16.89 -2.04
C ASP A 153 -33.04 16.75 -3.54
N GLY A 154 -32.85 15.50 -3.95
CA GLY A 154 -32.34 15.17 -5.27
C GLY A 154 -33.18 15.71 -6.42
N GLY A 155 -32.85 16.90 -6.87
CA GLY A 155 -33.23 17.39 -8.19
C GLY A 155 -32.57 16.51 -9.24
N GLY A 156 -33.36 15.83 -10.09
CA GLY A 156 -32.85 14.97 -11.15
C GLY A 156 -32.05 15.76 -12.17
N GLU A 157 -31.28 15.04 -12.97
CA GLU A 157 -30.47 15.61 -14.07
C GLU A 157 -31.26 16.45 -15.09
N GLU A 158 -32.60 16.37 -15.07
CA GLU A 158 -33.48 17.04 -16.04
C GLU A 158 -33.72 18.53 -15.75
N ASP A 159 -33.46 19.03 -14.54
CA ASP A 159 -33.71 20.44 -14.16
C ASP A 159 -32.50 21.36 -14.38
N ARG A 160 -31.52 20.98 -15.18
CA ARG A 160 -30.34 21.79 -15.45
C ARG A 160 -30.74 22.99 -16.35
N ILE A 161 -30.49 24.21 -15.87
CA ILE A 161 -30.78 25.45 -16.60
C ILE A 161 -29.85 25.49 -17.83
N ALA A 162 -30.45 25.34 -19.00
CA ALA A 162 -29.75 25.44 -20.27
C ALA A 162 -29.78 26.88 -20.75
N VAL A 163 -28.66 27.40 -21.16
CA VAL A 163 -28.53 28.75 -21.74
C VAL A 163 -28.54 28.67 -23.26
N LEU A 164 -29.43 29.40 -23.90
CA LEU A 164 -29.48 29.46 -25.37
C LEU A 164 -28.54 30.54 -25.88
N VAL A 165 -27.49 30.16 -26.63
CA VAL A 165 -26.52 31.09 -27.24
C VAL A 165 -26.53 30.87 -28.74
N ASP A 166 -27.00 31.89 -29.51
CA ASP A 166 -27.04 31.85 -30.97
C ASP A 166 -27.72 30.59 -31.56
N GLY A 167 -28.79 30.12 -30.92
CA GLY A 167 -29.49 28.89 -31.32
C GLY A 167 -28.86 27.57 -30.85
N VAL A 168 -27.74 27.62 -30.15
CA VAL A 168 -27.08 26.45 -29.54
C VAL A 168 -27.38 26.40 -28.06
N VAL A 169 -27.77 25.21 -27.56
CA VAL A 169 -28.04 24.98 -26.13
C VAL A 169 -26.71 24.73 -25.42
N ILE A 170 -26.30 25.68 -24.58
CA ILE A 170 -25.11 25.52 -23.74
C ILE A 170 -25.52 25.06 -22.35
N ARG A 171 -24.97 23.93 -21.87
CA ARG A 171 -25.23 23.37 -20.53
C ARG A 171 -23.95 23.40 -19.69
N PRO A 172 -23.99 23.98 -18.47
CA PRO A 172 -22.86 23.86 -17.54
C PRO A 172 -22.62 22.41 -17.13
N LYS A 173 -21.37 21.97 -17.13
CA LYS A 173 -20.95 20.65 -16.66
C LYS A 173 -20.91 20.64 -15.14
N THR A 174 -22.07 20.61 -14.48
CA THR A 174 -22.16 20.68 -13.02
C THR A 174 -22.84 19.45 -12.43
N SER A 175 -22.32 18.99 -11.28
CA SER A 175 -22.92 17.95 -10.42
C SER A 175 -23.52 18.54 -9.15
N VAL A 176 -23.61 19.86 -9.05
CA VAL A 176 -24.08 20.54 -7.84
C VAL A 176 -25.57 20.25 -7.61
N LYS A 177 -25.90 19.75 -6.42
CA LYS A 177 -27.28 19.55 -5.96
C LYS A 177 -27.83 20.88 -5.46
N THR A 178 -28.99 21.25 -5.93
CA THR A 178 -29.65 22.52 -5.56
C THR A 178 -30.68 22.32 -4.46
N ASP A 179 -30.81 23.33 -3.60
CA ASP A 179 -31.90 23.41 -2.62
C ASP A 179 -33.15 23.98 -3.33
N PRO A 180 -34.30 23.28 -3.36
CA PRO A 180 -35.51 23.73 -4.03
C PRO A 180 -36.05 25.07 -3.47
N LYS A 181 -35.90 25.27 -2.15
CA LYS A 181 -36.35 26.50 -1.48
C LYS A 181 -35.54 27.70 -1.91
N LEU A 182 -34.21 27.51 -2.08
CA LEU A 182 -33.33 28.58 -2.56
C LEU A 182 -33.54 28.88 -4.05
N THR A 183 -33.74 27.84 -4.85
CA THR A 183 -34.04 28.00 -6.28
C THR A 183 -35.38 28.75 -6.49
N ALA A 184 -36.42 28.42 -5.74
CA ALA A 184 -37.70 29.14 -5.77
C ALA A 184 -37.54 30.61 -5.31
N LEU A 185 -36.76 30.86 -4.26
CA LEU A 185 -36.46 32.21 -3.77
C LEU A 185 -35.74 33.06 -4.82
N LEU A 186 -34.78 32.48 -5.56
CA LEU A 186 -34.04 33.18 -6.62
C LEU A 186 -34.88 33.48 -7.83
N LYS A 187 -35.77 32.54 -8.25
CA LYS A 187 -36.59 32.65 -9.46
C LYS A 187 -37.79 33.56 -9.24
N ASP A 188 -38.61 33.27 -8.25
CA ASP A 188 -39.93 33.86 -8.04
C ASP A 188 -40.00 34.75 -6.79
N GLY A 189 -38.95 34.75 -5.96
CA GLY A 189 -38.97 35.51 -4.71
C GLY A 189 -38.99 37.02 -4.90
N THR A 190 -39.78 37.71 -4.08
CA THR A 190 -39.86 39.17 -4.00
C THR A 190 -39.44 39.64 -2.61
N GLY A 191 -38.87 40.84 -2.53
CA GLY A 191 -38.43 41.46 -1.27
C GLY A 191 -36.92 41.43 -1.02
N ALA A 192 -36.52 41.92 0.16
CA ALA A 192 -35.10 42.16 0.50
C ALA A 192 -34.27 40.86 0.50
N MET A 193 -34.80 39.76 0.95
CA MET A 193 -34.11 38.47 1.01
C MET A 193 -33.81 37.93 -0.39
N ALA A 194 -34.76 37.97 -1.32
CA ALA A 194 -34.56 37.55 -2.68
C ALA A 194 -33.53 38.40 -3.42
N GLY A 195 -33.53 39.72 -3.19
CA GLY A 195 -32.50 40.64 -3.71
C GLY A 195 -31.08 40.28 -3.19
N ARG A 196 -30.99 39.96 -1.90
CA ARG A 196 -29.71 39.53 -1.31
C ARG A 196 -29.22 38.18 -1.83
N ALA A 197 -30.16 37.24 -2.04
CA ALA A 197 -29.81 35.96 -2.64
C ALA A 197 -29.28 36.14 -4.09
N ARG A 198 -29.92 36.99 -4.89
CA ARG A 198 -29.46 37.29 -6.25
C ARG A 198 -28.08 37.97 -6.24
N ASP A 199 -27.87 38.95 -5.37
CA ASP A 199 -26.57 39.58 -5.17
C ASP A 199 -25.49 38.61 -4.74
N LEU A 200 -25.83 37.63 -3.88
CA LEU A 200 -24.91 36.54 -3.47
C LEU A 200 -24.44 35.71 -4.66
N PHE A 201 -25.39 35.19 -5.45
CA PHE A 201 -25.03 34.33 -6.58
C PHE A 201 -24.40 35.15 -7.71
N LEU A 202 -24.74 36.39 -7.88
CA LEU A 202 -24.03 37.32 -8.78
C LEU A 202 -22.59 37.52 -8.32
N ALA A 203 -22.35 37.68 -7.02
CA ALA A 203 -20.99 37.76 -6.46
C ALA A 203 -20.20 36.48 -6.72
N LEU A 204 -20.83 35.30 -6.57
CA LEU A 204 -20.17 34.02 -6.89
C LEU A 204 -19.78 33.92 -8.38
N ALA A 205 -20.64 34.42 -9.26
CA ALA A 205 -20.39 34.41 -10.72
C ALA A 205 -19.33 35.43 -11.16
N THR A 206 -19.22 36.60 -10.48
CA THR A 206 -18.36 37.70 -10.91
C THR A 206 -17.07 37.85 -10.15
N CYS A 207 -17.07 37.60 -8.81
CA CYS A 207 -15.90 37.73 -7.95
C CYS A 207 -15.01 36.47 -7.97
N ASN A 208 -14.36 36.21 -9.10
CA ASN A 208 -13.44 35.09 -9.32
C ASN A 208 -12.50 35.41 -10.48
N THR A 209 -11.57 34.49 -10.79
CA THR A 209 -10.63 34.58 -11.95
C THR A 209 -10.90 33.49 -12.98
N ILE A 210 -12.04 32.81 -12.90
CA ILE A 210 -12.40 31.66 -13.74
C ILE A 210 -12.73 32.11 -15.17
N VAL A 211 -12.27 31.31 -16.13
CA VAL A 211 -12.53 31.49 -17.56
C VAL A 211 -13.51 30.42 -18.05
N PRO A 212 -14.64 30.79 -18.66
CA PRO A 212 -15.55 29.85 -19.27
C PRO A 212 -14.98 29.32 -20.59
N ILE A 213 -15.02 28.01 -20.80
CA ILE A 213 -14.61 27.33 -22.03
C ILE A 213 -15.79 26.51 -22.53
N VAL A 214 -16.10 26.68 -23.83
CA VAL A 214 -17.18 25.94 -24.47
C VAL A 214 -16.60 24.74 -25.21
N GLU A 215 -16.98 23.54 -24.81
CA GLU A 215 -16.58 22.30 -25.45
C GLU A 215 -17.66 21.81 -26.43
N ASP A 216 -17.24 21.36 -27.60
CA ASP A 216 -18.11 20.72 -28.57
C ASP A 216 -18.50 19.32 -28.11
N THR A 217 -19.79 18.99 -28.18
CA THR A 217 -20.30 17.64 -27.91
C THR A 217 -20.56 16.88 -29.21
N ALA A 218 -20.89 15.59 -29.10
CA ALA A 218 -21.30 14.78 -30.24
C ALA A 218 -22.57 15.30 -30.97
N ASP A 219 -23.37 16.11 -30.26
CA ASP A 219 -24.54 16.78 -30.83
C ASP A 219 -24.18 18.23 -31.18
N PRO A 220 -24.21 18.64 -32.46
CA PRO A 220 -23.91 20.00 -32.88
C PRO A 220 -24.84 21.10 -32.31
N ALA A 221 -26.02 20.70 -31.83
CA ALA A 221 -27.00 21.62 -31.25
C ALA A 221 -26.82 21.85 -29.76
N ALA A 222 -25.96 21.06 -29.10
CA ALA A 222 -25.68 21.16 -27.67
C ALA A 222 -24.17 21.30 -27.44
N LYS A 223 -23.78 22.25 -26.56
CA LYS A 223 -22.39 22.43 -26.13
C LYS A 223 -22.28 22.35 -24.62
N LEU A 224 -21.14 21.89 -24.12
CA LEU A 224 -20.84 21.88 -22.70
C LEU A 224 -20.01 23.09 -22.31
N LEU A 225 -20.39 23.73 -21.20
CA LEU A 225 -19.65 24.85 -20.63
C LEU A 225 -18.82 24.34 -19.46
N GLU A 226 -17.52 24.42 -19.58
CA GLU A 226 -16.56 24.09 -18.55
C GLU A 226 -15.91 25.38 -18.02
N TYR A 227 -15.59 25.39 -16.72
CA TYR A 227 -14.94 26.51 -16.07
C TYR A 227 -13.52 26.14 -15.70
N GLN A 228 -12.52 26.91 -16.16
CA GLN A 228 -11.11 26.69 -15.84
C GLN A 228 -10.51 27.86 -15.07
N GLY A 229 -9.66 27.55 -14.10
CA GLY A 229 -8.94 28.55 -13.29
C GLY A 229 -8.00 27.88 -12.29
N GLU A 230 -7.17 28.68 -11.63
CA GLU A 230 -6.16 28.17 -10.69
C GLU A 230 -6.77 27.64 -9.38
N SER A 231 -7.92 28.16 -8.96
CA SER A 231 -8.53 27.82 -7.68
C SER A 231 -9.71 26.87 -7.85
N PRO A 232 -9.62 25.62 -7.33
CA PRO A 232 -10.76 24.69 -7.31
C PRO A 232 -11.96 25.22 -6.50
N ASP A 233 -11.70 26.02 -5.46
CA ASP A 233 -12.76 26.67 -4.67
C ASP A 233 -13.56 27.65 -5.53
N GLU A 234 -12.88 28.44 -6.34
CA GLU A 234 -13.54 29.38 -7.25
C GLU A 234 -14.37 28.66 -8.32
N GLN A 235 -13.83 27.58 -8.88
CA GLN A 235 -14.56 26.73 -9.83
C GLN A 235 -15.86 26.21 -9.22
N ALA A 236 -15.80 25.67 -7.99
CA ALA A 236 -16.97 25.17 -7.27
C ALA A 236 -18.06 26.26 -7.07
N LEU A 237 -17.64 27.47 -6.74
CA LEU A 237 -18.56 28.58 -6.54
C LEU A 237 -19.21 29.07 -7.85
N VAL A 238 -18.45 29.09 -8.96
CA VAL A 238 -18.98 29.44 -10.28
C VAL A 238 -19.95 28.35 -10.79
N TYR A 239 -19.63 27.07 -10.59
CA TYR A 239 -20.54 25.97 -10.89
C TYR A 239 -21.82 26.04 -10.03
N ALA A 240 -21.71 26.45 -8.77
CA ALA A 240 -22.87 26.68 -7.92
C ALA A 240 -23.73 27.84 -8.45
N ALA A 241 -23.10 28.97 -8.83
CA ALA A 241 -23.82 30.07 -9.42
C ALA A 241 -24.57 29.66 -10.69
N ALA A 242 -23.93 28.89 -11.57
CA ALA A 242 -24.55 28.36 -12.78
C ALA A 242 -25.71 27.40 -12.46
N ALA A 243 -25.57 26.50 -11.47
CA ALA A 243 -26.62 25.57 -11.05
C ALA A 243 -27.88 26.31 -10.50
N TYR A 244 -27.66 27.46 -9.89
CA TYR A 244 -28.73 28.34 -9.37
C TYR A 244 -29.18 29.43 -10.34
N GLY A 245 -28.85 29.30 -11.62
CA GLY A 245 -29.36 30.18 -12.70
C GLY A 245 -28.57 31.46 -12.93
N HIS A 246 -27.33 31.57 -12.43
CA HIS A 246 -26.41 32.68 -12.71
C HIS A 246 -25.18 32.13 -13.44
N THR A 247 -25.32 31.93 -14.76
CA THR A 247 -24.30 31.26 -15.60
C THR A 247 -23.30 32.26 -16.11
N LEU A 248 -22.02 32.12 -15.79
CA LEU A 248 -20.93 32.89 -16.39
C LEU A 248 -20.72 32.40 -17.81
N VAL A 249 -21.04 33.24 -18.82
CA VAL A 249 -20.98 32.89 -20.23
C VAL A 249 -19.68 33.38 -20.86
N GLU A 250 -19.26 34.58 -20.52
CA GLU A 250 -18.09 35.23 -21.11
C GLU A 250 -17.35 36.07 -20.06
N ARG A 251 -16.03 36.05 -20.14
CA ARG A 251 -15.15 36.88 -19.31
C ARG A 251 -14.02 37.44 -20.15
N THR A 252 -13.88 38.75 -20.10
CA THR A 252 -12.72 39.48 -20.61
C THR A 252 -12.10 40.32 -19.48
N SER A 253 -10.99 40.99 -19.76
CA SER A 253 -10.38 41.90 -18.82
C SER A 253 -11.24 43.14 -18.46
N GLY A 254 -12.15 43.52 -19.33
CA GLY A 254 -12.98 44.70 -19.14
C GLY A 254 -14.44 44.43 -18.83
N HIS A 255 -14.95 43.27 -19.10
CA HIS A 255 -16.36 42.95 -18.84
C HIS A 255 -16.61 41.46 -18.59
N ILE A 256 -17.71 41.17 -17.91
CA ILE A 256 -18.23 39.83 -17.61
C ILE A 256 -19.67 39.76 -18.10
N VAL A 257 -20.01 38.69 -18.81
CA VAL A 257 -21.39 38.41 -19.23
C VAL A 257 -21.91 37.23 -18.39
N VAL A 258 -22.98 37.51 -17.64
CA VAL A 258 -23.68 36.48 -16.82
C VAL A 258 -25.09 36.33 -17.38
N ASP A 259 -25.50 35.10 -17.61
CA ASP A 259 -26.89 34.79 -17.94
C ASP A 259 -27.65 34.56 -16.62
N VAL A 260 -28.66 35.38 -16.37
CA VAL A 260 -29.51 35.30 -15.20
C VAL A 260 -30.87 34.80 -15.61
N PHE A 261 -31.16 33.53 -15.37
CA PHE A 261 -32.42 32.85 -15.74
C PHE A 261 -32.84 33.08 -17.19
N GLY A 262 -31.91 32.98 -18.17
CA GLY A 262 -32.18 33.17 -19.58
C GLY A 262 -32.08 34.62 -20.07
N THR A 263 -31.69 35.55 -19.20
CA THR A 263 -31.48 36.98 -19.58
C THR A 263 -30.00 37.31 -19.44
N ARG A 264 -29.32 37.63 -20.52
CA ARG A 264 -27.92 38.02 -20.51
C ARG A 264 -27.75 39.43 -19.97
N GLN A 265 -26.90 39.60 -19.01
CA GLN A 265 -26.51 40.86 -18.42
C GLN A 265 -25.00 41.05 -18.52
N ARG A 266 -24.60 42.22 -19.00
CA ARG A 266 -23.18 42.59 -19.08
C ARG A 266 -22.85 43.49 -17.90
N PHE A 267 -21.75 43.13 -17.23
CA PHE A 267 -21.17 43.85 -16.09
C PHE A 267 -19.77 44.33 -16.51
N ASP A 268 -19.49 45.61 -16.41
CA ASP A 268 -18.17 46.15 -16.66
C ASP A 268 -17.27 45.93 -15.44
N VAL A 269 -16.09 45.36 -15.64
CA VAL A 269 -15.09 45.16 -14.59
C VAL A 269 -14.29 46.43 -14.42
N LEU A 270 -14.55 47.14 -13.34
CA LEU A 270 -13.90 48.42 -13.04
C LEU A 270 -12.60 48.23 -12.26
N GLY A 271 -12.49 47.09 -11.51
CA GLY A 271 -11.26 46.76 -10.83
C GLY A 271 -11.35 45.38 -10.15
N LEU A 272 -10.20 44.75 -10.05
CA LEU A 272 -10.06 43.42 -9.43
C LEU A 272 -8.90 43.47 -8.45
N HIS A 273 -9.15 43.09 -7.23
CA HIS A 273 -8.10 42.80 -6.23
C HIS A 273 -8.05 41.29 -6.00
N GLU A 274 -7.08 40.64 -6.61
CA GLU A 274 -6.86 39.20 -6.53
C GLU A 274 -6.70 38.73 -5.08
N PHE A 275 -6.81 37.44 -4.86
CA PHE A 275 -6.63 36.82 -3.55
C PHE A 275 -5.21 37.08 -3.03
N ASP A 276 -5.13 37.49 -1.78
CA ASP A 276 -3.87 37.71 -1.07
C ASP A 276 -3.89 36.96 0.26
N SER A 277 -2.83 36.18 0.53
CA SER A 277 -2.71 35.31 1.70
C SER A 277 -2.70 36.10 3.03
N ASP A 278 -2.17 37.34 3.01
CA ASP A 278 -2.15 38.19 4.20
C ASP A 278 -3.55 38.77 4.47
N ARG A 279 -4.22 39.18 3.41
CA ARG A 279 -5.56 39.74 3.42
C ARG A 279 -6.65 38.68 3.56
N LYS A 280 -6.41 37.46 3.09
CA LYS A 280 -7.29 36.27 3.09
C LYS A 280 -8.64 36.53 2.43
N ARG A 281 -8.71 37.40 1.45
CA ARG A 281 -9.91 37.76 0.70
C ARG A 281 -9.60 38.29 -0.70
N MET A 282 -10.60 38.27 -1.52
CA MET A 282 -10.59 38.77 -2.90
C MET A 282 -11.77 39.69 -3.09
N SER A 283 -11.62 40.73 -3.92
CA SER A 283 -12.71 41.66 -4.22
C SER A 283 -12.75 42.06 -5.68
N VAL A 284 -13.95 42.34 -6.18
CA VAL A 284 -14.21 42.87 -7.53
C VAL A 284 -15.13 44.06 -7.47
N ILE A 285 -14.83 45.05 -8.26
CA ILE A 285 -15.68 46.25 -8.48
C ILE A 285 -16.29 46.13 -9.84
N ILE A 286 -17.63 46.05 -9.87
CA ILE A 286 -18.36 45.95 -11.13
C ILE A 286 -19.34 47.13 -11.34
N GLY A 287 -19.44 47.55 -12.59
CA GLY A 287 -20.51 48.45 -13.04
C GLY A 287 -21.69 47.61 -13.49
N CYS A 288 -22.87 47.84 -12.82
CA CYS A 288 -24.09 47.14 -13.17
C CYS A 288 -24.82 47.84 -14.32
N PRO A 289 -25.73 47.16 -15.06
CA PRO A 289 -26.51 47.73 -16.16
C PRO A 289 -27.38 48.91 -15.72
N ASP A 290 -27.76 49.00 -14.43
CA ASP A 290 -28.50 50.11 -13.80
C ASP A 290 -27.63 51.33 -13.44
N LYS A 291 -26.38 51.35 -13.88
CA LYS A 291 -25.35 52.36 -13.59
C LYS A 291 -24.93 52.45 -12.12
N THR A 292 -25.29 51.47 -11.29
CA THR A 292 -24.76 51.37 -9.94
C THR A 292 -23.40 50.70 -9.94
N VAL A 293 -22.49 51.10 -9.04
CA VAL A 293 -21.18 50.49 -8.86
C VAL A 293 -21.23 49.64 -7.58
N LYS A 294 -21.01 48.35 -7.73
CA LYS A 294 -21.00 47.40 -6.59
C LYS A 294 -19.61 46.82 -6.37
N LEU A 295 -19.20 46.79 -5.11
CA LEU A 295 -18.02 46.10 -4.66
C LEU A 295 -18.45 44.78 -3.99
N PHE A 296 -18.03 43.66 -4.59
CA PHE A 296 -18.18 42.32 -3.99
C PHE A 296 -16.89 41.87 -3.38
N VAL A 297 -16.94 41.32 -2.19
CA VAL A 297 -15.80 40.77 -1.46
C VAL A 297 -16.14 39.35 -1.01
N LYS A 298 -15.26 38.40 -1.22
CA LYS A 298 -15.34 37.05 -0.66
C LYS A 298 -14.04 36.71 0.06
N GLY A 299 -14.13 36.00 1.15
CA GLY A 299 -12.95 35.61 1.91
C GLY A 299 -13.23 34.74 3.11
N ALA A 300 -12.16 34.43 3.86
CA ALA A 300 -12.24 33.68 5.08
C ALA A 300 -13.07 34.42 6.15
N ASP A 301 -13.81 33.67 6.97
CA ASP A 301 -14.66 34.17 8.02
C ASP A 301 -13.94 35.19 8.93
N SER A 302 -12.77 34.82 9.44
CA SER A 302 -11.94 35.68 10.32
C SER A 302 -11.58 37.03 9.72
N SER A 303 -11.34 37.06 8.40
CA SER A 303 -11.01 38.28 7.67
C SER A 303 -12.25 39.12 7.36
N MET A 304 -13.33 38.46 6.96
CA MET A 304 -14.55 39.13 6.52
C MET A 304 -15.31 39.79 7.67
N PHE A 305 -15.43 39.13 8.84
CA PHE A 305 -16.08 39.72 10.01
C PHE A 305 -15.36 40.94 10.59
N GLY A 306 -14.11 41.16 10.20
CA GLY A 306 -13.36 42.40 10.52
C GLY A 306 -13.73 43.62 9.66
N ILE A 307 -14.34 43.42 8.49
CA ILE A 307 -14.71 44.47 7.52
C ILE A 307 -16.24 44.62 7.36
N ILE A 308 -17.02 43.63 7.83
CA ILE A 308 -18.47 43.67 7.83
C ILE A 308 -19.00 44.58 8.91
N ASP A 309 -19.94 45.45 8.54
CA ASP A 309 -20.64 46.29 9.48
C ASP A 309 -21.73 45.49 10.23
N LYS A 310 -21.41 45.11 11.48
CA LYS A 310 -22.27 44.34 12.36
C LYS A 310 -23.52 45.12 12.84
N THR A 311 -23.53 46.42 12.68
CA THR A 311 -24.65 47.29 13.13
C THR A 311 -25.82 47.28 12.16
N LEU A 312 -25.58 47.00 10.87
CA LEU A 312 -26.62 47.01 9.84
C LEU A 312 -27.68 45.90 10.01
N ASN A 313 -27.27 44.69 10.38
CA ASN A 313 -28.17 43.53 10.59
C ASN A 313 -27.57 42.56 11.61
N PRO A 314 -27.60 42.84 12.90
CA PRO A 314 -26.91 42.03 13.93
C PRO A 314 -27.45 40.58 13.98
N ASP A 315 -28.79 40.39 13.83
CA ASP A 315 -29.43 39.08 13.85
C ASP A 315 -28.95 38.19 12.68
N VAL A 316 -28.76 38.77 11.50
CA VAL A 316 -28.28 38.07 10.32
C VAL A 316 -26.82 37.65 10.50
N VAL A 317 -26.01 38.53 11.09
CA VAL A 317 -24.59 38.24 11.36
C VAL A 317 -24.48 37.08 12.36
N GLN A 318 -25.23 37.13 13.45
CA GLN A 318 -25.22 36.09 14.48
C GLN A 318 -25.74 34.74 13.94
N ALA A 319 -26.80 34.75 13.14
CA ALA A 319 -27.31 33.52 12.50
C ALA A 319 -26.29 32.92 11.53
N THR A 320 -25.63 33.78 10.71
CA THR A 320 -24.59 33.31 9.76
C THR A 320 -23.37 32.77 10.48
N GLU A 321 -22.95 33.38 11.63
CA GLU A 321 -21.84 32.85 12.44
C GLU A 321 -22.19 31.43 12.99
N LYS A 322 -23.44 31.21 13.42
CA LYS A 322 -23.89 29.86 13.86
C LYS A 322 -23.87 28.84 12.71
N HIS A 323 -24.36 29.24 11.51
CA HIS A 323 -24.32 28.38 10.34
C HIS A 323 -22.89 28.05 9.92
N LEU A 324 -21.98 29.03 9.93
CA LEU A 324 -20.57 28.81 9.64
C LEU A 324 -19.93 27.81 10.61
N HIS A 325 -20.26 27.95 11.91
CA HIS A 325 -19.77 26.98 12.90
C HIS A 325 -20.31 25.55 12.62
N SER A 326 -21.61 25.45 12.27
CA SER A 326 -22.20 24.17 11.87
C SER A 326 -21.52 23.59 10.62
N TYR A 327 -21.30 24.41 9.58
CA TYR A 327 -20.64 23.97 8.34
C TYR A 327 -19.20 23.51 8.59
N SER A 328 -18.45 24.28 9.40
CA SER A 328 -17.09 23.89 9.78
C SER A 328 -17.05 22.61 10.60
N SER A 329 -18.03 22.38 11.47
CA SER A 329 -18.11 21.15 12.29
C SER A 329 -18.39 19.88 11.48
N VAL A 330 -19.04 20.03 10.31
CA VAL A 330 -19.29 18.94 9.36
C VAL A 330 -18.18 18.80 8.33
N GLY A 331 -17.25 19.80 8.27
CA GLY A 331 -16.14 19.69 7.40
C GLY A 331 -16.07 20.52 6.16
N LEU A 332 -17.03 21.33 6.01
CA LEU A 332 -17.07 22.16 4.85
C LEU A 332 -16.06 23.31 4.95
N ARG A 333 -15.43 23.65 3.87
CA ARG A 333 -14.64 24.86 3.73
C ARG A 333 -15.60 26.04 3.58
N THR A 334 -15.50 27.01 4.46
CA THR A 334 -16.44 28.13 4.54
C THR A 334 -15.84 29.40 3.94
N LEU A 335 -16.66 30.13 3.17
CA LEU A 335 -16.35 31.46 2.66
C LEU A 335 -17.50 32.41 2.94
N VAL A 336 -17.17 33.61 3.38
CA VAL A 336 -18.15 34.67 3.63
C VAL A 336 -18.11 35.68 2.50
N ILE A 337 -19.31 36.12 2.08
CA ILE A 337 -19.52 37.04 0.95
C ILE A 337 -20.20 38.30 1.42
N GLY A 338 -19.63 39.44 1.06
CA GLY A 338 -20.17 40.76 1.36
C GLY A 338 -20.32 41.65 0.13
N VAL A 339 -21.18 42.65 0.21
CA VAL A 339 -21.41 43.65 -0.81
C VAL A 339 -21.37 45.05 -0.24
N ARG A 340 -20.93 45.99 -1.04
CA ARG A 340 -21.06 47.41 -0.77
C ARG A 340 -21.37 48.17 -2.09
N GLU A 341 -22.37 49.05 -2.04
CA GLU A 341 -22.60 49.99 -3.12
C GLU A 341 -21.69 51.21 -2.93
N LEU A 342 -21.00 51.58 -3.98
CA LEU A 342 -20.08 52.73 -3.95
C LEU A 342 -20.75 53.96 -4.56
N SER A 343 -20.57 55.08 -3.88
CA SER A 343 -20.95 56.36 -4.47
C SER A 343 -19.98 56.75 -5.60
N GLN A 344 -20.42 57.58 -6.52
CA GLN A 344 -19.58 58.02 -7.66
C GLN A 344 -18.29 58.70 -7.21
N ALA A 345 -18.36 59.44 -6.09
CA ALA A 345 -17.22 60.15 -5.53
C ALA A 345 -16.18 59.16 -4.93
N GLU A 346 -16.64 58.18 -4.16
CA GLU A 346 -15.78 57.10 -3.57
C GLU A 346 -15.14 56.27 -4.66
N PHE A 347 -15.88 55.96 -5.74
CA PHE A 347 -15.33 55.24 -6.87
C PHE A 347 -14.23 56.02 -7.61
N GLN A 348 -14.40 57.31 -7.84
CA GLN A 348 -13.37 58.17 -8.49
C GLN A 348 -12.10 58.29 -7.66
N GLU A 349 -12.25 58.48 -6.33
CA GLU A 349 -11.12 58.53 -5.40
C GLU A 349 -10.34 57.19 -5.41
N TRP A 350 -11.04 56.07 -5.36
CA TRP A 350 -10.42 54.75 -5.44
C TRP A 350 -9.75 54.53 -6.79
N GLN A 351 -10.36 54.90 -7.90
CA GLN A 351 -9.81 54.70 -9.23
C GLN A 351 -8.48 55.41 -9.39
N MET A 352 -8.37 56.68 -8.95
CA MET A 352 -7.12 57.42 -8.99
C MET A 352 -6.03 56.75 -8.14
N ALA A 353 -6.39 56.27 -6.96
CA ALA A 353 -5.47 55.57 -6.09
C ALA A 353 -5.03 54.24 -6.69
N TYR A 354 -5.95 53.47 -7.33
CA TYR A 354 -5.69 52.18 -7.95
C TYR A 354 -4.79 52.36 -9.19
N GLU A 355 -5.02 53.31 -10.05
CA GLU A 355 -4.19 53.64 -11.21
C GLU A 355 -2.75 53.97 -10.77
N LYS A 356 -2.61 54.80 -9.77
CA LYS A 356 -1.31 55.16 -9.18
C LYS A 356 -0.58 53.97 -8.60
N ALA A 357 -1.30 53.08 -7.91
CA ALA A 357 -0.73 51.86 -7.31
C ALA A 357 -0.36 50.81 -8.35
N SER A 358 -1.20 50.63 -9.41
CA SER A 358 -0.98 49.67 -10.50
C SER A 358 0.21 50.02 -11.38
N THR A 359 0.52 51.31 -11.56
CA THR A 359 1.64 51.78 -12.38
C THR A 359 2.95 51.97 -11.55
N ALA A 360 2.93 51.78 -10.25
CA ALA A 360 4.12 51.92 -9.41
C ALA A 360 5.17 50.85 -9.72
N LEU A 361 6.42 51.26 -9.93
CA LEU A 361 7.56 50.37 -10.19
C LEU A 361 8.14 49.77 -8.93
N LEU A 362 8.03 50.43 -7.78
CA LEU A 362 8.54 49.95 -6.47
C LEU A 362 7.40 49.80 -5.46
N GLY A 363 7.38 48.68 -4.74
CA GLY A 363 6.40 48.43 -3.69
C GLY A 363 4.95 48.26 -4.18
N ARG A 364 4.71 47.91 -5.46
CA ARG A 364 3.39 47.80 -6.10
C ARG A 364 2.44 46.91 -5.29
N GLY A 365 2.91 45.78 -4.79
CA GLY A 365 2.09 44.86 -3.98
C GLY A 365 1.54 45.49 -2.70
N ASN A 366 2.38 46.19 -1.96
CA ASN A 366 1.98 46.89 -0.73
C ASN A 366 1.03 48.04 -0.99
N LEU A 367 1.24 48.81 -2.09
CA LEU A 367 0.34 49.89 -2.48
C LEU A 367 -1.03 49.37 -2.91
N LEU A 368 -1.08 48.32 -3.70
CA LEU A 368 -2.34 47.66 -4.08
C LEU A 368 -3.10 47.10 -2.86
N ARG A 369 -2.38 46.49 -1.88
CA ARG A 369 -2.98 46.04 -0.62
C ARG A 369 -3.58 47.21 0.18
N SER A 370 -2.88 48.31 0.27
CA SER A 370 -3.37 49.54 0.95
C SER A 370 -4.63 50.05 0.26
N VAL A 371 -4.64 50.16 -1.07
CA VAL A 371 -5.82 50.60 -1.84
C VAL A 371 -7.02 49.68 -1.66
N ALA A 372 -6.78 48.35 -1.68
CA ALA A 372 -7.82 47.35 -1.39
C ALA A 372 -8.37 47.48 0.04
N ALA A 373 -7.50 47.60 1.05
CA ALA A 373 -7.92 47.71 2.43
C ALA A 373 -8.73 49.00 2.72
N ASN A 374 -8.48 50.07 1.97
CA ASN A 374 -9.20 51.35 2.11
C ASN A 374 -10.64 51.25 1.61
N ILE A 375 -10.87 50.53 0.49
CA ILE A 375 -12.24 50.43 -0.09
C ILE A 375 -13.06 49.30 0.56
N GLU A 376 -12.44 48.26 1.03
CA GLU A 376 -13.06 47.08 1.66
C GLU A 376 -13.44 47.37 3.12
N ARG A 377 -14.30 48.38 3.36
CA ARG A 377 -14.78 48.75 4.71
C ARG A 377 -16.30 48.87 4.71
N ASN A 378 -16.88 48.69 5.88
CA ASN A 378 -18.34 48.82 6.07
C ASN A 378 -19.14 47.98 5.11
N MET A 379 -18.72 46.71 4.93
CA MET A 379 -19.36 45.77 4.02
C MET A 379 -20.68 45.27 4.62
N ARG A 380 -21.69 45.05 3.79
CA ARG A 380 -22.93 44.41 4.16
C ARG A 380 -22.83 42.92 3.90
N LEU A 381 -23.15 42.10 4.88
CA LEU A 381 -23.17 40.66 4.77
C LEU A 381 -24.26 40.19 3.80
N LEU A 382 -23.92 39.44 2.76
CA LEU A 382 -24.86 38.74 1.88
C LEU A 382 -25.13 37.33 2.42
N GLY A 383 -24.10 36.62 2.79
CA GLY A 383 -24.18 35.25 3.27
C GLY A 383 -22.85 34.55 3.32
N ALA A 384 -22.93 33.24 3.42
CA ALA A 384 -21.78 32.36 3.43
C ALA A 384 -22.02 31.10 2.60
N SER A 385 -20.95 30.52 2.08
CA SER A 385 -20.98 29.25 1.33
C SER A 385 -20.22 28.17 2.08
N GLY A 386 -20.69 26.91 1.96
CA GLY A 386 -20.01 25.70 2.39
C GLY A 386 -19.63 24.86 1.18
N ILE A 387 -18.33 24.57 1.04
CA ILE A 387 -17.74 23.81 -0.05
C ILE A 387 -17.11 22.55 0.53
N GLU A 388 -17.33 21.42 -0.10
CA GLU A 388 -16.77 20.14 0.30
C GLU A 388 -15.62 19.74 -0.62
N ASP A 389 -14.52 19.24 -0.03
CA ASP A 389 -13.47 18.54 -0.75
C ASP A 389 -13.92 17.09 -0.94
N LYS A 390 -14.24 16.73 -2.17
CA LYS A 390 -14.87 15.45 -2.48
C LYS A 390 -13.91 14.30 -2.25
N LEU A 391 -14.29 13.39 -1.35
CA LEU A 391 -13.54 12.15 -1.12
C LEU A 391 -13.62 11.23 -2.36
N GLN A 392 -12.54 10.53 -2.63
CA GLN A 392 -12.56 9.43 -3.59
C GLN A 392 -13.53 8.34 -3.14
N GLU A 393 -14.12 7.66 -4.11
CA GLU A 393 -15.09 6.59 -3.88
C GLU A 393 -14.47 5.44 -3.06
N GLY A 394 -15.14 5.02 -1.98
CA GLY A 394 -14.73 3.88 -1.16
C GLY A 394 -13.57 4.16 -0.19
N VAL A 395 -13.14 5.40 -0.01
CA VAL A 395 -12.06 5.75 0.94
C VAL A 395 -12.44 5.47 2.39
N PRO A 396 -13.63 5.84 2.90
CA PRO A 396 -14.00 5.56 4.28
C PRO A 396 -14.01 4.07 4.62
N GLU A 397 -14.53 3.25 3.69
CA GLU A 397 -14.58 1.79 3.83
C GLU A 397 -13.16 1.18 3.75
N ALA A 398 -12.30 1.74 2.91
CA ALA A 398 -10.91 1.31 2.80
C ALA A 398 -10.13 1.58 4.09
N ILE A 399 -10.23 2.78 4.65
CA ILE A 399 -9.57 3.15 5.91
C ILE A 399 -10.08 2.28 7.06
N GLU A 400 -11.40 2.03 7.13
CA GLU A 400 -11.99 1.16 8.15
C GLU A 400 -11.42 -0.28 8.07
N LYS A 401 -11.33 -0.86 6.86
CA LYS A 401 -10.75 -2.20 6.67
C LYS A 401 -9.27 -2.25 7.01
N LEU A 402 -8.49 -1.24 6.63
CA LEU A 402 -7.07 -1.17 6.97
C LEU A 402 -6.87 -1.10 8.50
N ARG A 403 -7.68 -0.31 9.20
CA ARG A 403 -7.64 -0.25 10.67
C ARG A 403 -8.05 -1.57 11.32
N GLN A 404 -9.08 -2.26 10.80
CA GLN A 404 -9.47 -3.59 11.25
C GLN A 404 -8.36 -4.64 11.03
N ALA A 405 -7.52 -4.44 10.01
CA ALA A 405 -6.34 -5.26 9.75
C ALA A 405 -5.16 -4.96 10.70
N GLY A 406 -5.31 -4.03 11.63
CA GLY A 406 -4.24 -3.62 12.54
C GLY A 406 -3.22 -2.65 11.91
N ILE A 407 -3.52 -2.10 10.74
CA ILE A 407 -2.67 -1.11 10.05
C ILE A 407 -2.99 0.28 10.61
N LYS A 408 -1.98 1.01 11.03
CA LYS A 408 -2.10 2.39 11.49
C LYS A 408 -2.01 3.33 10.30
N VAL A 409 -3.09 4.08 10.07
CA VAL A 409 -3.17 5.06 8.97
C VAL A 409 -2.91 6.45 9.51
N TRP A 410 -1.86 7.10 8.99
CA TRP A 410 -1.47 8.46 9.32
C TRP A 410 -1.67 9.37 8.11
N VAL A 411 -2.24 10.53 8.32
CA VAL A 411 -2.49 11.49 7.24
C VAL A 411 -1.60 12.71 7.40
N LEU A 412 -0.87 13.04 6.34
CA LEU A 412 0.12 14.13 6.29
C LEU A 412 -0.34 15.13 5.22
N THR A 413 -0.83 16.31 5.64
CA THR A 413 -1.39 17.30 4.72
C THR A 413 -0.80 18.69 4.89
N GLY A 414 -0.71 19.43 3.79
CA GLY A 414 -0.39 20.87 3.82
C GLY A 414 -1.56 21.74 4.28
N ASP A 415 -2.77 21.18 4.44
CA ASP A 415 -3.97 21.91 4.84
C ASP A 415 -3.95 22.38 6.28
N LYS A 416 -4.87 23.31 6.58
CA LYS A 416 -5.09 23.82 7.94
C LYS A 416 -5.64 22.72 8.86
N GLN A 417 -5.41 22.88 10.15
CA GLN A 417 -5.81 21.92 11.18
C GLN A 417 -7.31 21.62 11.13
N GLU A 418 -8.16 22.63 10.99
CA GLU A 418 -9.61 22.48 10.98
C GLU A 418 -10.07 21.65 9.78
N THR A 419 -9.53 21.92 8.60
CA THR A 419 -9.83 21.17 7.36
C THR A 419 -9.37 19.72 7.48
N ALA A 420 -8.18 19.49 8.02
CA ALA A 420 -7.63 18.15 8.20
C ALA A 420 -8.45 17.31 9.19
N ILE A 421 -8.84 17.88 10.33
CA ILE A 421 -9.73 17.23 11.32
C ILE A 421 -11.05 16.83 10.67
N SER A 422 -11.60 17.71 9.90
CA SER A 422 -12.86 17.53 9.25
C SER A 422 -12.85 16.39 8.22
N ILE A 423 -11.88 16.39 7.34
CA ILE A 423 -11.64 15.26 6.43
C ILE A 423 -11.37 13.97 7.22
N GLY A 424 -10.63 14.07 8.35
CA GLY A 424 -10.44 12.93 9.24
C GLY A 424 -11.74 12.27 9.72
N TYR A 425 -12.75 13.08 10.01
CA TYR A 425 -14.10 12.56 10.33
C TYR A 425 -14.82 12.01 9.10
N SER A 426 -14.79 12.72 7.98
CA SER A 426 -15.48 12.31 6.75
C SER A 426 -14.94 10.99 6.19
N CYS A 427 -13.64 10.74 6.28
CA CYS A 427 -13.01 9.48 5.84
C CYS A 427 -12.99 8.39 6.92
N LYS A 428 -13.70 8.56 8.05
CA LYS A 428 -13.75 7.62 9.19
C LYS A 428 -12.38 7.32 9.83
N LEU A 429 -11.39 8.17 9.60
CA LEU A 429 -10.09 8.09 10.28
C LEU A 429 -10.23 8.50 11.73
N LEU A 430 -10.92 9.61 11.99
CA LEU A 430 -11.30 10.07 13.32
C LEU A 430 -12.72 9.60 13.66
N THR A 431 -12.91 9.13 14.89
CA THR A 431 -14.22 8.80 15.45
C THR A 431 -14.51 9.65 16.68
N ARG A 432 -15.80 9.83 17.02
CA ARG A 432 -16.20 10.66 18.18
C ARG A 432 -15.72 10.10 19.52
N ASP A 433 -15.42 8.81 19.56
CA ASP A 433 -14.95 8.11 20.77
C ASP A 433 -13.46 8.29 21.02
N MET A 434 -12.72 8.86 20.05
CA MET A 434 -11.28 9.09 20.16
C MET A 434 -10.97 10.32 21.01
N THR A 435 -10.04 10.16 21.94
CA THR A 435 -9.45 11.30 22.64
C THR A 435 -8.40 11.94 21.75
N GLN A 436 -8.59 13.24 21.46
CA GLN A 436 -7.68 14.00 20.61
C GLN A 436 -6.59 14.69 21.44
N ILE A 437 -5.35 14.47 21.06
CA ILE A 437 -4.18 15.18 21.60
C ILE A 437 -3.72 16.17 20.53
N VAL A 438 -3.82 17.47 20.81
CA VAL A 438 -3.46 18.52 19.85
C VAL A 438 -2.15 19.16 20.24
N ILE A 439 -1.18 19.16 19.34
CA ILE A 439 0.11 19.85 19.50
C ILE A 439 0.20 20.96 18.45
N ASN A 440 -0.07 22.18 18.89
CA ASN A 440 0.01 23.38 18.06
C ASN A 440 0.77 24.46 18.84
N SER A 441 2.04 24.62 18.55
CA SER A 441 2.95 25.46 19.32
C SER A 441 3.77 26.35 18.41
N ASN A 442 3.82 27.65 18.73
CA ASN A 442 4.56 28.67 17.99
C ASN A 442 5.92 28.99 18.60
N SER A 443 6.31 28.32 19.66
CA SER A 443 7.60 28.50 20.34
C SER A 443 8.18 27.20 20.86
N ARG A 444 9.50 27.20 21.04
CA ARG A 444 10.25 26.02 21.49
C ARG A 444 9.85 25.52 22.89
N GLU A 445 9.55 26.46 23.80
CA GLU A 445 9.14 26.15 25.17
C GLU A 445 7.69 25.62 25.23
N SER A 446 6.79 26.27 24.49
CA SER A 446 5.40 25.82 24.37
C SER A 446 5.32 24.41 23.78
N CYS A 447 6.12 24.11 22.75
CA CYS A 447 6.19 22.79 22.13
C CYS A 447 6.67 21.72 23.14
N ARG A 448 7.69 22.02 23.95
CA ARG A 448 8.18 21.13 25.00
C ARG A 448 7.08 20.82 26.02
N LYS A 449 6.40 21.85 26.49
CA LYS A 449 5.31 21.68 27.46
C LYS A 449 4.17 20.86 26.89
N SER A 450 3.75 21.15 25.66
CA SER A 450 2.68 20.38 24.99
C SER A 450 3.03 18.90 24.81
N LEU A 451 4.30 18.58 24.51
CA LEU A 451 4.77 17.18 24.42
C LEU A 451 4.80 16.51 25.80
N ASP A 452 5.27 17.19 26.84
CA ASP A 452 5.31 16.65 28.20
C ASP A 452 3.88 16.41 28.74
N ASP A 453 2.95 17.33 28.45
CA ASP A 453 1.52 17.18 28.79
C ASP A 453 0.89 16.02 28.02
N ALA A 454 1.22 15.84 26.73
CA ALA A 454 0.76 14.73 25.91
C ALA A 454 1.25 13.37 26.44
N ILE A 455 2.53 13.25 26.82
CA ILE A 455 3.09 12.04 27.43
C ILE A 455 2.39 11.72 28.74
N SER A 456 2.18 12.74 29.58
CA SER A 456 1.48 12.59 30.86
C SER A 456 0.05 12.10 30.67
N MET A 457 -0.65 12.62 29.65
CA MET A 457 -2.00 12.20 29.29
C MET A 457 -2.04 10.75 28.80
N VAL A 458 -1.11 10.37 27.92
CA VAL A 458 -0.99 8.99 27.42
C VAL A 458 -0.73 8.01 28.56
N ASN A 459 0.20 8.35 29.45
CA ASN A 459 0.55 7.50 30.60
C ASN A 459 -0.62 7.38 31.59
N LYS A 460 -1.36 8.46 31.83
CA LYS A 460 -2.56 8.45 32.66
C LYS A 460 -3.65 7.56 32.08
N LEU A 461 -3.90 7.64 30.76
CA LEU A 461 -4.91 6.80 30.08
C LEU A 461 -4.49 5.32 30.06
N ARG A 462 -3.19 5.04 29.90
CA ARG A 462 -2.65 3.67 30.00
C ARG A 462 -2.81 3.09 31.42
N SER A 463 -2.61 3.90 32.45
CA SER A 463 -2.76 3.43 33.84
C SER A 463 -4.21 3.20 34.26
N LEU A 464 -5.17 3.85 33.60
CA LEU A 464 -6.61 3.65 33.84
C LEU A 464 -7.18 2.43 33.13
N SER A 465 -6.55 1.98 32.04
CA SER A 465 -6.98 0.79 31.26
C SER A 465 -6.23 -0.45 31.76
N THR A 466 -6.68 -1.06 32.87
CA THR A 466 -6.13 -2.32 33.42
C THR A 466 -6.56 -3.55 32.62
N ASP A 467 -7.65 -3.45 31.84
CA ASP A 467 -8.16 -4.52 30.96
C ASP A 467 -7.91 -4.22 29.49
N SER A 468 -7.36 -5.16 28.75
CA SER A 468 -7.06 -5.06 27.32
C SER A 468 -8.28 -4.78 26.42
N GLN A 469 -9.49 -4.91 26.93
CA GLN A 469 -10.74 -4.64 26.20
C GLN A 469 -11.27 -3.21 26.32
N SER A 470 -10.72 -2.37 27.21
CA SER A 470 -11.18 -1.00 27.45
C SER A 470 -10.16 0.08 27.09
N ARG A 471 -9.28 -0.17 26.11
CA ARG A 471 -8.33 0.84 25.65
C ARG A 471 -9.08 1.99 24.95
N VAL A 472 -8.94 3.20 25.51
CA VAL A 472 -9.49 4.41 24.88
C VAL A 472 -8.68 4.71 23.61
N PRO A 473 -9.30 4.79 22.43
CA PRO A 473 -8.59 5.10 21.21
C PRO A 473 -8.08 6.56 21.23
N LEU A 474 -6.85 6.75 20.79
CA LEU A 474 -6.16 8.05 20.82
C LEU A 474 -5.86 8.54 19.41
N ALA A 475 -6.06 9.84 19.19
CA ALA A 475 -5.68 10.53 17.97
C ALA A 475 -4.71 11.68 18.29
N LEU A 476 -3.57 11.72 17.60
CA LEU A 476 -2.61 12.83 17.68
C LEU A 476 -2.84 13.77 16.49
N ILE A 477 -2.99 15.05 16.78
CA ILE A 477 -3.08 16.13 15.78
C ILE A 477 -1.90 17.08 16.01
N ILE A 478 -1.04 17.21 14.99
CA ILE A 478 0.17 18.02 15.11
C ILE A 478 0.28 19.02 13.96
N ASP A 479 0.66 20.27 14.27
CA ASP A 479 0.90 21.32 13.28
C ASP A 479 2.35 21.31 12.79
N GLY A 480 2.56 21.57 11.50
CA GLY A 480 3.89 21.61 10.88
C GLY A 480 4.85 22.63 11.51
N ASN A 481 4.32 23.74 12.06
CA ASN A 481 5.16 24.70 12.81
C ASN A 481 5.76 24.04 14.07
N SER A 482 4.99 23.19 14.75
CA SER A 482 5.49 22.45 15.92
C SER A 482 6.57 21.44 15.54
N LEU A 483 6.46 20.80 14.35
CA LEU A 483 7.45 19.84 13.86
C LEU A 483 8.82 20.47 13.62
N VAL A 484 8.88 21.76 13.19
CA VAL A 484 10.16 22.48 13.06
C VAL A 484 10.94 22.50 14.35
N TYR A 485 10.24 22.67 15.49
CA TYR A 485 10.89 22.70 16.81
C TYR A 485 11.21 21.32 17.38
N ILE A 486 10.69 20.26 16.78
CA ILE A 486 10.84 18.87 17.25
C ILE A 486 12.01 18.19 16.54
N PHE A 487 12.08 18.28 15.21
CA PHE A 487 13.08 17.53 14.41
C PHE A 487 14.54 17.97 14.63
N ASP A 488 14.80 19.16 15.15
CA ASP A 488 16.15 19.66 15.42
C ASP A 488 16.67 19.34 16.83
N THR A 489 16.00 18.49 17.60
CA THR A 489 16.31 18.32 19.02
C THR A 489 16.00 16.91 19.55
N ASP A 490 16.48 16.61 20.79
CA ASP A 490 16.18 15.38 21.56
C ASP A 490 14.66 15.11 21.79
N ARG A 491 13.79 15.91 21.19
CA ARG A 491 12.32 15.82 21.33
C ARG A 491 11.69 14.85 20.33
N GLU A 492 12.43 14.43 19.32
CA GLU A 492 11.97 13.41 18.39
C GLU A 492 11.57 12.13 19.12
N GLU A 493 12.31 11.76 20.18
CA GLU A 493 12.02 10.56 20.97
C GLU A 493 10.69 10.68 21.71
N LYS A 494 10.42 11.87 22.26
CA LYS A 494 9.15 12.15 22.92
C LYS A 494 7.96 12.15 21.95
N LEU A 495 8.15 12.73 20.78
CA LEU A 495 7.13 12.66 19.73
C LEU A 495 6.86 11.21 19.30
N PHE A 496 7.91 10.43 19.15
CA PHE A 496 7.80 9.01 18.80
C PHE A 496 7.01 8.23 19.87
N GLU A 497 7.28 8.45 21.15
CA GLU A 497 6.57 7.79 22.27
C GLU A 497 5.06 8.12 22.24
N VAL A 498 4.69 9.38 22.02
CA VAL A 498 3.28 9.79 21.90
C VAL A 498 2.65 9.22 20.64
N ALA A 499 3.32 9.33 19.50
CA ALA A 499 2.79 8.92 18.19
C ALA A 499 2.54 7.40 18.10
N ILE A 500 3.44 6.59 18.66
CA ILE A 500 3.26 5.12 18.72
C ILE A 500 2.07 4.74 19.62
N ALA A 501 1.81 5.51 20.66
CA ALA A 501 0.69 5.28 21.56
C ALA A 501 -0.67 5.57 20.92
N CYS A 502 -0.70 6.42 19.91
CA CYS A 502 -1.91 6.82 19.21
C CYS A 502 -2.28 5.79 18.12
N ASP A 503 -3.59 5.65 17.89
CA ASP A 503 -4.14 4.80 16.83
C ASP A 503 -4.12 5.53 15.49
N VAL A 504 -4.26 6.86 15.54
CA VAL A 504 -4.30 7.77 14.38
C VAL A 504 -3.39 8.96 14.62
N VAL A 505 -2.67 9.38 13.60
CA VAL A 505 -1.90 10.63 13.60
C VAL A 505 -2.28 11.45 12.39
N LEU A 506 -2.57 12.73 12.64
CA LEU A 506 -2.95 13.71 11.64
C LEU A 506 -1.97 14.89 11.70
N CYS A 507 -1.18 15.06 10.67
CA CYS A 507 -0.22 16.16 10.57
C CYS A 507 -0.72 17.22 9.59
N CYS A 508 -0.83 18.47 10.08
CA CYS A 508 -1.42 19.59 9.36
C CYS A 508 -0.34 20.62 9.00
N ARG A 509 -0.50 21.36 7.90
CA ARG A 509 0.44 22.39 7.42
C ARG A 509 1.88 21.87 7.27
N VAL A 510 2.04 20.64 6.81
CA VAL A 510 3.33 19.96 6.74
C VAL A 510 4.01 20.25 5.40
N ALA A 511 5.28 20.67 5.45
CA ALA A 511 6.10 20.82 4.25
C ALA A 511 6.59 19.45 3.73
N PRO A 512 6.97 19.32 2.44
CA PRO A 512 7.39 18.02 1.86
C PRO A 512 8.51 17.32 2.63
N LEU A 513 9.53 18.04 3.06
CA LEU A 513 10.62 17.48 3.87
C LEU A 513 10.17 17.02 5.26
N GLN A 514 9.18 17.67 5.84
CA GLN A 514 8.62 17.26 7.12
C GLN A 514 7.79 15.97 6.98
N LYS A 515 7.08 15.79 5.85
CA LYS A 515 6.39 14.52 5.54
C LYS A 515 7.40 13.36 5.54
N ALA A 516 8.52 13.51 4.87
CA ALA A 516 9.60 12.52 4.87
C ALA A 516 10.19 12.30 6.27
N GLY A 517 10.36 13.38 7.06
CA GLY A 517 10.86 13.30 8.44
C GLY A 517 9.95 12.49 9.38
N ILE A 518 8.63 12.55 9.20
CA ILE A 518 7.67 11.76 9.98
C ILE A 518 7.79 10.26 9.63
N VAL A 519 7.94 9.93 8.35
CA VAL A 519 8.17 8.54 7.92
C VAL A 519 9.49 8.03 8.49
N ASP A 520 10.56 8.82 8.39
CA ASP A 520 11.89 8.50 8.91
C ASP A 520 11.90 8.30 10.42
N LEU A 521 11.09 9.09 11.15
CA LEU A 521 10.91 8.97 12.61
C LEU A 521 10.48 7.54 13.02
N ILE A 522 9.56 6.96 12.27
CA ILE A 522 9.07 5.60 12.54
C ILE A 522 10.06 4.56 12.03
N LYS A 523 10.53 4.71 10.79
CA LYS A 523 11.44 3.74 10.14
C LYS A 523 12.74 3.54 10.89
N LYS A 524 13.33 4.59 11.44
CA LYS A 524 14.58 4.48 12.21
C LYS A 524 14.43 3.83 13.58
N ARG A 525 13.26 3.92 14.19
CA ARG A 525 13.03 3.50 15.59
C ARG A 525 12.23 2.22 15.73
N THR A 526 11.68 1.72 14.66
CA THR A 526 10.95 0.44 14.62
C THR A 526 11.48 -0.45 13.50
N SER A 527 11.28 -1.76 13.65
CA SER A 527 11.48 -2.74 12.58
C SER A 527 10.20 -2.95 11.75
N ASP A 528 9.15 -2.17 12.04
CA ASP A 528 7.85 -2.30 11.39
C ASP A 528 7.89 -1.74 9.97
N MET A 529 7.27 -2.43 9.01
CA MET A 529 7.22 -2.00 7.62
C MET A 529 6.31 -0.79 7.43
N THR A 530 6.81 0.18 6.69
CA THR A 530 6.16 1.46 6.39
C THR A 530 5.76 1.56 4.93
N LEU A 531 4.57 2.11 4.68
CA LEU A 531 4.07 2.40 3.34
C LEU A 531 3.71 3.88 3.23
N ALA A 532 4.11 4.54 2.16
CA ALA A 532 3.69 5.91 1.86
C ALA A 532 2.90 5.96 0.55
N ILE A 533 1.82 6.74 0.54
CA ILE A 533 0.95 6.89 -0.62
C ILE A 533 0.63 8.37 -0.87
N GLY A 534 0.82 8.82 -2.12
CA GLY A 534 0.61 10.20 -2.53
C GLY A 534 0.43 10.32 -4.04
N ASP A 535 0.01 11.49 -4.54
CA ASP A 535 -0.22 11.77 -5.96
C ASP A 535 0.63 12.91 -6.52
N GLY A 536 1.09 13.83 -5.66
CA GLY A 536 1.76 15.07 -6.05
C GLY A 536 3.30 15.03 -5.99
N ALA A 537 3.92 16.07 -6.52
CA ALA A 537 5.37 16.33 -6.40
C ALA A 537 5.82 16.46 -4.94
N ASN A 538 4.92 16.99 -4.10
CA ASN A 538 5.15 17.22 -2.67
C ASN A 538 5.31 15.93 -1.85
N ASP A 539 4.88 14.79 -2.42
CA ASP A 539 4.89 13.48 -1.76
C ASP A 539 6.08 12.62 -2.15
N VAL A 540 6.83 13.00 -3.19
CA VAL A 540 7.96 12.22 -3.69
C VAL A 540 8.96 11.89 -2.58
N SER A 541 9.32 12.87 -1.75
CA SER A 541 10.24 12.65 -0.64
C SER A 541 9.71 11.69 0.41
N MET A 542 8.41 11.75 0.70
CA MET A 542 7.71 10.84 1.61
C MET A 542 7.66 9.41 1.03
N ILE A 543 7.31 9.28 -0.24
CA ILE A 543 7.22 8.01 -0.98
C ILE A 543 8.57 7.30 -1.01
N GLN A 544 9.65 8.04 -1.30
CA GLN A 544 11.01 7.47 -1.36
C GLN A 544 11.59 7.12 0.02
N MET A 545 11.11 7.75 1.09
CA MET A 545 11.58 7.47 2.45
C MET A 545 10.99 6.19 3.01
N ALA A 546 9.76 5.83 2.68
CA ALA A 546 9.08 4.62 3.14
C ALA A 546 9.76 3.34 2.61
N ASP A 547 9.41 2.19 3.19
CA ASP A 547 9.86 0.88 2.69
C ASP A 547 9.11 0.49 1.42
N VAL A 548 7.84 0.91 1.31
CA VAL A 548 7.00 0.73 0.13
C VAL A 548 6.40 2.07 -0.27
N GLY A 549 6.62 2.49 -1.49
CA GLY A 549 6.10 3.72 -2.06
C GLY A 549 4.98 3.47 -3.08
N ILE A 550 3.84 4.14 -2.93
CA ILE A 550 2.71 4.05 -3.85
C ILE A 550 2.37 5.42 -4.42
N GLY A 551 2.29 5.50 -5.75
CA GLY A 551 1.83 6.69 -6.47
C GLY A 551 0.39 6.53 -6.94
N ILE A 552 -0.45 7.53 -6.69
CA ILE A 552 -1.79 7.61 -7.28
C ILE A 552 -1.70 8.41 -8.59
N SER A 553 -2.34 7.90 -9.64
CA SER A 553 -2.46 8.60 -10.91
C SER A 553 -3.51 9.71 -10.77
N GLY A 554 -3.10 10.85 -10.22
CA GLY A 554 -3.92 12.02 -9.97
C GLY A 554 -3.85 13.08 -11.08
N GLN A 555 -4.50 14.23 -10.82
CA GLN A 555 -4.51 15.38 -11.73
C GLN A 555 -3.26 16.28 -11.59
N GLU A 556 -2.54 16.20 -10.45
CA GLU A 556 -1.38 17.05 -10.15
C GLU A 556 -0.09 16.66 -10.89
N GLY A 557 -0.11 15.58 -11.68
CA GLY A 557 1.02 15.16 -12.51
C GLY A 557 1.44 13.69 -12.26
N ARG A 558 2.52 13.27 -12.92
CA ARG A 558 3.02 11.90 -12.86
C ARG A 558 4.25 11.72 -11.96
N GLN A 559 4.64 12.74 -11.22
CA GLN A 559 5.90 12.73 -10.47
C GLN A 559 5.89 11.70 -9.35
N ALA A 560 4.83 11.65 -8.54
CA ALA A 560 4.66 10.63 -7.51
C ALA A 560 4.64 9.22 -8.12
N VAL A 561 3.89 9.03 -9.21
CA VAL A 561 3.81 7.77 -9.95
C VAL A 561 5.17 7.33 -10.48
N MET A 562 6.01 8.25 -10.97
CA MET A 562 7.34 7.91 -11.49
C MET A 562 8.35 7.57 -10.41
N ALA A 563 8.17 8.12 -9.22
CA ALA A 563 9.07 7.92 -8.07
C ALA A 563 8.68 6.74 -7.18
N SER A 564 7.51 6.13 -7.42
CA SER A 564 6.94 5.07 -6.57
C SER A 564 7.27 3.66 -7.07
N ASP A 565 7.19 2.70 -6.16
CA ASP A 565 7.36 1.27 -6.40
C ASP A 565 6.13 0.65 -7.09
N PHE A 566 4.95 1.12 -6.69
CA PHE A 566 3.67 0.72 -7.26
C PHE A 566 2.86 1.95 -7.65
N ALA A 567 1.99 1.80 -8.65
CA ALA A 567 1.09 2.87 -9.05
C ALA A 567 -0.34 2.35 -9.24
N MET A 568 -1.32 3.15 -8.80
CA MET A 568 -2.74 2.81 -8.88
C MET A 568 -3.59 4.05 -9.19
N GLY A 569 -4.84 3.83 -9.64
CA GLY A 569 -5.75 4.92 -9.99
C GLY A 569 -6.52 5.50 -8.80
N GLN A 570 -6.79 4.70 -7.76
CA GLN A 570 -7.64 5.10 -6.64
C GLN A 570 -7.12 4.52 -5.31
N PHE A 571 -7.31 5.26 -4.22
CA PHE A 571 -6.90 4.84 -2.87
C PHE A 571 -7.55 3.52 -2.42
N ARG A 572 -8.82 3.26 -2.80
CA ARG A 572 -9.53 2.02 -2.42
C ARG A 572 -8.84 0.74 -2.89
N PHE A 573 -8.00 0.80 -3.91
CA PHE A 573 -7.25 -0.35 -4.41
C PHE A 573 -6.12 -0.79 -3.45
N LEU A 574 -5.80 0.03 -2.47
CA LEU A 574 -4.87 -0.34 -1.41
C LEU A 574 -5.37 -1.54 -0.60
N VAL A 575 -6.69 -1.66 -0.41
CA VAL A 575 -7.30 -2.79 0.33
C VAL A 575 -7.04 -4.13 -0.36
N PRO A 576 -7.40 -4.36 -1.63
CA PRO A 576 -7.07 -5.62 -2.31
C PRO A 576 -5.55 -5.81 -2.49
N LEU A 577 -4.77 -4.74 -2.63
CA LEU A 577 -3.33 -4.83 -2.73
C LEU A 577 -2.70 -5.41 -1.45
N LEU A 578 -3.02 -4.85 -0.29
CA LEU A 578 -2.43 -5.28 0.98
C LEU A 578 -3.08 -6.55 1.52
N LEU A 579 -4.42 -6.54 1.67
CA LEU A 579 -5.13 -7.60 2.38
C LEU A 579 -5.24 -8.90 1.57
N VAL A 580 -5.15 -8.84 0.24
CA VAL A 580 -5.26 -10.01 -0.61
C VAL A 580 -3.91 -10.37 -1.23
N HIS A 581 -3.37 -9.52 -2.10
CA HIS A 581 -2.11 -9.81 -2.79
C HIS A 581 -0.92 -9.79 -1.83
N GLY A 582 -0.84 -8.82 -0.92
CA GLY A 582 0.22 -8.75 0.08
C GLY A 582 0.22 -9.99 0.98
N HIS A 583 -0.96 -10.39 1.49
CA HIS A 583 -1.11 -11.59 2.29
C HIS A 583 -0.66 -12.85 1.54
N TRP A 584 -1.13 -13.07 0.31
CA TRP A 584 -0.74 -14.22 -0.47
C TRP A 584 0.76 -14.24 -0.81
N ASN A 585 1.31 -13.09 -1.21
CA ASN A 585 2.72 -13.00 -1.61
C ASN A 585 3.66 -13.28 -0.44
N TYR A 586 3.37 -12.70 0.72
CA TYR A 586 4.13 -12.94 1.95
C TYR A 586 4.12 -14.41 2.34
N GLN A 587 2.94 -15.04 2.37
CA GLN A 587 2.80 -16.44 2.76
C GLN A 587 3.52 -17.37 1.82
N ARG A 588 3.34 -17.20 0.51
CA ARG A 588 3.98 -18.02 -0.52
C ARG A 588 5.49 -17.89 -0.52
N MET A 589 5.99 -16.66 -0.38
CA MET A 589 7.43 -16.40 -0.36
C MET A 589 8.06 -16.98 0.89
N GLY A 590 7.46 -16.79 2.07
CA GLY A 590 7.94 -17.37 3.31
C GLY A 590 8.01 -18.91 3.25
N TYR A 591 6.95 -19.55 2.76
CA TYR A 591 6.93 -21.01 2.56
C TYR A 591 8.01 -21.47 1.57
N MET A 592 8.12 -20.79 0.42
CA MET A 592 9.12 -21.13 -0.61
C MET A 592 10.55 -21.06 -0.08
N ILE A 593 10.90 -20.04 0.69
CA ILE A 593 12.23 -19.90 1.28
C ILE A 593 12.53 -21.07 2.22
N LEU A 594 11.61 -21.36 3.14
CA LEU A 594 11.77 -22.45 4.09
C LEU A 594 11.84 -23.82 3.41
N TYR A 595 11.00 -24.04 2.39
CA TYR A 595 11.01 -25.26 1.61
C TYR A 595 12.30 -25.46 0.81
N ASN A 596 12.88 -24.39 0.26
CA ASN A 596 14.20 -24.47 -0.41
C ASN A 596 15.31 -24.87 0.57
N PHE A 597 15.27 -24.34 1.81
CA PHE A 597 16.23 -24.77 2.84
C PHE A 597 16.04 -26.23 3.19
N TYR A 598 14.81 -26.67 3.38
CA TYR A 598 14.47 -28.06 3.66
C TYR A 598 14.99 -29.03 2.59
N ARG A 599 14.63 -28.80 1.31
CA ARG A 599 14.98 -29.72 0.24
C ARG A 599 16.49 -29.89 0.07
N ASN A 600 17.25 -28.78 0.16
CA ASN A 600 18.69 -28.82 0.02
C ASN A 600 19.36 -29.44 1.25
N ALA A 601 18.87 -29.15 2.45
CA ALA A 601 19.39 -29.77 3.67
C ALA A 601 19.16 -31.29 3.66
N THR A 602 17.97 -31.76 3.27
CA THR A 602 17.67 -33.18 3.18
C THR A 602 18.66 -33.88 2.22
N PHE A 603 18.92 -33.29 1.06
CA PHE A 603 19.88 -33.85 0.10
C PHE A 603 21.31 -33.88 0.65
N VAL A 604 21.76 -32.80 1.25
CA VAL A 604 23.14 -32.72 1.81
C VAL A 604 23.32 -33.64 2.99
N PHE A 605 22.30 -33.81 3.86
CA PHE A 605 22.40 -34.77 4.97
C PHE A 605 22.49 -36.21 4.48
N VAL A 606 21.86 -36.59 3.37
CA VAL A 606 22.04 -37.92 2.78
C VAL A 606 23.50 -38.12 2.34
N LEU A 607 24.11 -37.12 1.69
CA LEU A 607 25.53 -37.17 1.34
C LEU A 607 26.42 -37.24 2.58
N PHE A 608 26.07 -36.48 3.62
CA PHE A 608 26.83 -36.51 4.90
C PHE A 608 26.81 -37.89 5.53
N TRP A 609 25.64 -38.55 5.61
CA TRP A 609 25.56 -39.92 6.15
C TRP A 609 26.40 -40.90 5.33
N TYR A 610 26.39 -40.75 4.00
CA TYR A 610 27.20 -41.61 3.13
C TYR A 610 28.70 -41.50 3.38
N VAL A 611 29.23 -40.28 3.56
CA VAL A 611 30.65 -40.02 3.82
C VAL A 611 31.14 -40.75 5.06
N LEU A 612 30.31 -40.87 6.12
CA LEU A 612 30.65 -41.58 7.34
C LEU A 612 30.94 -43.08 7.15
N TYR A 613 30.42 -43.69 6.06
CA TYR A 613 30.55 -45.10 5.74
C TYR A 613 31.55 -45.41 4.63
N THR A 614 32.16 -44.37 4.01
CA THR A 614 33.09 -44.48 2.91
C THR A 614 34.55 -44.20 3.31
N GLY A 615 34.86 -44.24 4.58
CA GLY A 615 36.18 -43.91 5.10
C GLY A 615 36.59 -42.46 4.81
N TYR A 616 35.64 -41.53 4.80
CA TYR A 616 35.82 -40.09 4.61
C TYR A 616 36.44 -39.68 3.28
N THR A 617 36.36 -40.55 2.25
CA THR A 617 36.94 -40.31 0.92
C THR A 617 36.23 -39.15 0.18
N LEU A 618 35.09 -38.68 0.65
CA LEU A 618 34.25 -37.66 0.02
C LEU A 618 33.81 -38.03 -1.41
N THR A 619 33.82 -39.30 -1.73
CA THR A 619 33.22 -39.80 -2.97
C THR A 619 31.70 -39.79 -2.83
N THR A 620 30.98 -39.65 -3.94
CA THR A 620 29.51 -39.65 -3.94
C THR A 620 28.98 -40.91 -4.63
N ALA A 621 27.95 -41.53 -4.06
CA ALA A 621 27.18 -42.57 -4.74
C ALA A 621 26.20 -41.96 -5.77
N ILE A 622 25.75 -40.75 -5.52
CA ILE A 622 24.85 -39.99 -6.40
C ILE A 622 25.69 -39.43 -7.56
N THR A 623 25.24 -39.65 -8.79
CA THR A 623 25.93 -39.14 -9.98
C THR A 623 25.99 -37.61 -9.97
N GLU A 624 27.08 -37.04 -10.48
CA GLU A 624 27.24 -35.57 -10.57
C GLU A 624 26.11 -34.94 -11.38
N TRP A 625 25.66 -35.60 -12.43
CA TRP A 625 24.53 -35.17 -13.26
C TRP A 625 23.23 -35.08 -12.45
N SER A 626 22.91 -36.11 -11.65
CA SER A 626 21.74 -36.11 -10.79
C SER A 626 21.82 -35.02 -9.73
N SER A 627 23.00 -34.73 -9.19
CA SER A 627 23.21 -33.64 -8.22
C SER A 627 22.92 -32.26 -8.82
N VAL A 628 23.33 -32.00 -10.05
CA VAL A 628 23.05 -30.74 -10.76
C VAL A 628 21.56 -30.66 -11.11
N LEU A 629 21.00 -31.75 -11.68
CA LEU A 629 19.58 -31.79 -12.09
C LEU A 629 18.61 -31.69 -10.91
N TYR A 630 19.04 -32.12 -9.72
CA TYR A 630 18.26 -32.02 -8.49
C TYR A 630 17.81 -30.57 -8.21
N SER A 631 18.74 -29.64 -8.31
CA SER A 631 18.44 -28.23 -8.01
C SER A 631 17.69 -27.51 -9.13
N VAL A 632 17.79 -27.97 -10.38
CA VAL A 632 17.25 -27.25 -11.56
C VAL A 632 15.94 -27.84 -12.06
N ILE A 633 15.87 -29.16 -12.25
CA ILE A 633 14.72 -29.85 -12.89
C ILE A 633 13.87 -30.60 -11.84
N TYR A 634 14.51 -31.40 -10.98
CA TYR A 634 13.79 -32.34 -10.13
C TYR A 634 12.96 -31.68 -9.04
N THR A 635 13.33 -30.48 -8.58
CA THR A 635 12.67 -29.85 -7.44
C THR A 635 12.36 -28.37 -7.61
N ALA A 636 12.96 -27.65 -8.59
CA ALA A 636 12.75 -26.22 -8.75
C ALA A 636 11.36 -25.89 -9.35
N VAL A 637 10.96 -26.62 -10.40
CA VAL A 637 9.70 -26.35 -11.12
C VAL A 637 8.48 -26.45 -10.21
N PRO A 638 8.28 -27.51 -9.43
CA PRO A 638 7.15 -27.62 -8.49
C PRO A 638 7.14 -26.47 -7.46
N THR A 639 8.32 -26.12 -6.93
CA THR A 639 8.47 -25.05 -5.93
C THR A 639 8.03 -23.70 -6.48
N VAL A 640 8.47 -23.34 -7.68
CA VAL A 640 8.13 -22.08 -8.36
C VAL A 640 6.63 -22.02 -8.66
N VAL A 641 6.06 -23.10 -9.20
CA VAL A 641 4.63 -23.15 -9.54
C VAL A 641 3.75 -22.99 -8.30
N VAL A 642 4.07 -23.69 -7.21
CA VAL A 642 3.34 -23.56 -5.94
C VAL A 642 3.46 -22.15 -5.38
N ALA A 643 4.66 -21.56 -5.39
CA ALA A 643 4.90 -20.20 -4.90
C ALA A 643 4.19 -19.11 -5.72
N ILE A 644 3.79 -19.38 -6.96
CA ILE A 644 3.02 -18.45 -7.78
C ILE A 644 1.51 -18.67 -7.63
N LEU A 645 1.04 -19.92 -7.60
CA LEU A 645 -0.37 -20.24 -7.78
C LEU A 645 -1.12 -20.61 -6.50
N ASP A 646 -0.45 -21.14 -5.47
CA ASP A 646 -1.14 -21.60 -4.27
C ASP A 646 -1.79 -20.42 -3.49
N LYS A 647 -2.96 -20.69 -2.90
CA LYS A 647 -3.74 -19.72 -2.12
C LYS A 647 -4.27 -20.41 -0.88
N ASP A 648 -4.01 -19.81 0.28
CA ASP A 648 -4.49 -20.31 1.55
C ASP A 648 -5.98 -20.03 1.79
N LEU A 649 -6.41 -18.82 1.45
CA LEU A 649 -7.78 -18.33 1.61
C LEU A 649 -8.28 -17.65 0.33
N SER A 650 -9.61 -17.60 0.17
CA SER A 650 -10.21 -16.87 -0.94
C SER A 650 -10.14 -15.36 -0.71
N ARG A 651 -10.19 -14.60 -1.79
CA ARG A 651 -10.30 -13.15 -1.75
C ARG A 651 -11.49 -12.68 -0.88
N ARG A 652 -12.63 -13.36 -1.00
CA ARG A 652 -13.86 -13.02 -0.23
C ARG A 652 -13.61 -13.12 1.27
N THR A 653 -12.98 -14.18 1.72
CA THR A 653 -12.66 -14.44 3.12
C THR A 653 -11.68 -13.41 3.67
N LEU A 654 -10.62 -13.10 2.94
CA LEU A 654 -9.62 -12.09 3.34
C LEU A 654 -10.22 -10.69 3.44
N LEU A 655 -11.11 -10.30 2.53
CA LEU A 655 -11.80 -9.01 2.59
C LEU A 655 -12.91 -8.94 3.65
N LYS A 656 -13.47 -10.11 4.04
CA LYS A 656 -14.48 -10.21 5.10
C LYS A 656 -13.86 -10.19 6.49
N TYR A 657 -12.67 -10.72 6.64
CA TYR A 657 -11.93 -10.81 7.92
C TYR A 657 -10.55 -10.13 7.80
N PRO A 658 -10.50 -8.78 7.78
CA PRO A 658 -9.24 -8.05 7.63
C PRO A 658 -8.19 -8.36 8.71
N GLN A 659 -8.63 -8.80 9.90
CA GLN A 659 -7.76 -9.16 11.05
C GLN A 659 -6.75 -10.27 10.71
N LEU A 660 -7.06 -11.10 9.71
CA LEU A 660 -6.15 -12.18 9.26
C LEU A 660 -4.83 -11.64 8.68
N TYR A 661 -4.81 -10.41 8.25
CA TYR A 661 -3.60 -9.72 7.81
C TYR A 661 -2.53 -9.63 8.92
N GLY A 662 -2.95 -9.59 10.18
CA GLY A 662 -2.04 -9.54 11.34
C GLY A 662 -1.06 -10.70 11.44
N ALA A 663 -1.33 -11.85 10.79
CA ALA A 663 -0.40 -12.98 10.73
C ALA A 663 0.93 -12.61 10.05
N GLY A 664 0.89 -11.75 9.00
CA GLY A 664 2.09 -11.24 8.35
C GLY A 664 2.87 -10.28 9.24
N GLN A 665 2.19 -9.38 9.95
CA GLN A 665 2.80 -8.44 10.88
C GLN A 665 3.48 -9.11 12.08
N ARG A 666 3.01 -10.31 12.48
CA ARG A 666 3.59 -11.13 13.56
C ARG A 666 4.65 -12.13 13.06
N GLU A 667 5.03 -12.08 11.79
CA GLU A 667 6.02 -12.98 11.18
C GLU A 667 5.71 -14.48 11.40
N GLU A 668 4.42 -14.87 11.39
CA GLU A 668 4.02 -16.24 11.71
C GLU A 668 4.50 -17.26 10.69
N ASN A 669 4.70 -16.87 9.43
CA ASN A 669 5.04 -17.76 8.33
C ASN A 669 6.56 -17.86 8.05
N TYR A 670 7.37 -16.99 8.66
CA TYR A 670 8.82 -17.01 8.48
C TYR A 670 9.51 -16.55 9.77
N ASN A 671 9.89 -17.52 10.60
CA ASN A 671 10.58 -17.25 11.86
C ASN A 671 11.61 -18.34 12.19
N LEU A 672 12.48 -18.06 13.17
CA LEU A 672 13.54 -18.98 13.58
C LEU A 672 13.00 -20.34 14.10
N ARG A 673 11.83 -20.35 14.73
CA ARG A 673 11.23 -21.59 15.26
C ARG A 673 10.84 -22.53 14.13
N LEU A 674 10.23 -22.00 13.08
CA LEU A 674 9.87 -22.77 11.88
C LEU A 674 11.12 -23.27 11.15
N PHE A 675 12.16 -22.44 11.07
CA PHE A 675 13.42 -22.85 10.49
C PHE A 675 14.05 -24.04 11.22
N ILE A 676 14.10 -24.00 12.57
CA ILE A 676 14.62 -25.10 13.38
C ILE A 676 13.78 -26.37 13.17
N PHE A 677 12.45 -26.24 13.19
CA PHE A 677 11.54 -27.36 12.97
C PHE A 677 11.78 -28.04 11.61
N ILE A 678 11.91 -27.23 10.56
CA ILE A 678 12.17 -27.74 9.20
C ILE A 678 13.56 -28.40 9.10
N MET A 679 14.58 -27.88 9.77
CA MET A 679 15.90 -28.54 9.82
C MET A 679 15.84 -29.88 10.54
N MET A 680 15.08 -29.99 11.63
CA MET A 680 14.88 -31.27 12.31
C MET A 680 14.15 -32.30 11.44
N ASP A 681 13.14 -31.85 10.71
CA ASP A 681 12.41 -32.68 9.74
C ASP A 681 13.33 -33.16 8.60
N SER A 682 14.20 -32.26 8.08
CA SER A 682 15.22 -32.61 7.08
C SER A 682 16.19 -33.69 7.57
N ILE A 683 16.64 -33.59 8.83
CA ILE A 683 17.52 -34.61 9.45
C ILE A 683 16.81 -35.95 9.53
N TRP A 684 15.57 -35.98 10.04
CA TRP A 684 14.79 -37.22 10.14
C TRP A 684 14.60 -37.87 8.77
N GLN A 685 14.18 -37.09 7.79
CA GLN A 685 13.91 -37.61 6.45
C GLN A 685 15.18 -38.12 5.77
N SER A 686 16.29 -37.41 5.96
CA SER A 686 17.60 -37.88 5.44
C SER A 686 18.05 -39.20 6.08
N ILE A 687 17.79 -39.36 7.37
CA ILE A 687 18.04 -40.66 8.07
C ILE A 687 17.18 -41.77 7.46
N ALA A 688 15.89 -41.54 7.24
CA ALA A 688 15.03 -42.52 6.62
C ALA A 688 15.48 -42.91 5.21
N VAL A 689 15.80 -41.88 4.39
CA VAL A 689 16.28 -42.06 3.01
C VAL A 689 17.59 -42.87 2.96
N PHE A 690 18.52 -42.56 3.85
CA PHE A 690 19.85 -43.20 3.84
C PHE A 690 19.82 -44.60 4.47
N PHE A 691 19.35 -44.70 5.72
CA PHE A 691 19.53 -45.91 6.49
C PHE A 691 18.59 -47.07 6.13
N ILE A 692 17.36 -46.79 5.65
CA ILE A 692 16.45 -47.87 5.29
C ILE A 692 17.01 -48.68 4.12
N PRO A 693 17.42 -48.10 2.97
CA PRO A 693 18.06 -48.85 1.89
C PRO A 693 19.42 -49.46 2.32
N TYR A 694 20.24 -48.67 3.05
CA TYR A 694 21.54 -49.17 3.50
C TYR A 694 21.44 -50.43 4.35
N LEU A 695 20.54 -50.46 5.33
CA LEU A 695 20.36 -51.63 6.18
C LEU A 695 19.79 -52.84 5.41
N ALA A 696 18.91 -52.59 4.45
CA ALA A 696 18.31 -53.65 3.63
C ALA A 696 19.31 -54.34 2.70
N TYR A 697 20.21 -53.52 2.11
CA TYR A 697 21.21 -54.02 1.17
C TYR A 697 22.59 -54.31 1.80
N ARG A 698 22.77 -54.13 3.12
CA ARG A 698 24.07 -54.29 3.81
C ARG A 698 24.78 -55.62 3.53
N ASN A 699 24.02 -56.70 3.34
CA ASN A 699 24.55 -58.05 3.11
C ASN A 699 24.37 -58.51 1.64
N SER A 700 24.14 -57.57 0.74
CA SER A 700 23.95 -57.84 -0.70
C SER A 700 25.21 -57.42 -1.49
N ALA A 701 25.28 -57.87 -2.75
CA ALA A 701 26.34 -57.50 -3.67
C ALA A 701 25.98 -56.25 -4.49
N ILE A 702 25.10 -55.35 -3.98
CA ILE A 702 24.70 -54.11 -4.66
C ILE A 702 25.91 -53.20 -4.84
N ASP A 703 26.02 -52.58 -6.00
CA ASP A 703 27.04 -51.55 -6.25
C ASP A 703 26.61 -50.16 -5.74
N SER A 704 27.58 -49.25 -5.63
CA SER A 704 27.35 -47.91 -5.13
C SER A 704 26.48 -47.07 -6.05
N ALA A 705 26.53 -47.30 -7.38
CA ALA A 705 25.74 -46.57 -8.34
C ALA A 705 24.25 -46.89 -8.22
N SER A 706 23.90 -48.17 -8.19
CA SER A 706 22.51 -48.61 -7.99
C SER A 706 21.88 -48.12 -6.71
N LEU A 707 22.67 -48.07 -5.61
CA LEU A 707 22.23 -47.52 -4.33
C LEU A 707 22.06 -46.00 -4.41
N GLY A 708 22.97 -45.34 -5.14
CA GLY A 708 22.90 -43.88 -5.40
C GLY A 708 21.66 -43.47 -6.17
N ASP A 709 21.24 -44.26 -7.15
CA ASP A 709 20.00 -43.99 -7.92
C ASP A 709 18.76 -44.20 -7.05
N LEU A 710 18.74 -45.26 -6.21
CA LEU A 710 17.68 -45.45 -5.25
C LEU A 710 17.57 -44.26 -4.26
N TRP A 711 18.69 -43.76 -3.73
CA TRP A 711 18.68 -42.59 -2.87
C TRP A 711 18.22 -41.32 -3.60
N THR A 712 18.66 -41.13 -4.86
CA THR A 712 18.24 -39.99 -5.70
C THR A 712 16.73 -39.98 -5.89
N LEU A 713 16.16 -41.11 -6.31
CA LEU A 713 14.73 -41.27 -6.52
C LEU A 713 13.94 -41.10 -5.20
N ALA A 714 14.44 -41.73 -4.12
CA ALA A 714 13.81 -41.62 -2.81
C ALA A 714 13.77 -40.17 -2.29
N VAL A 715 14.88 -39.43 -2.38
CA VAL A 715 14.92 -38.02 -1.96
C VAL A 715 13.98 -37.18 -2.80
N VAL A 716 14.00 -37.30 -4.13
CA VAL A 716 13.17 -36.49 -5.02
C VAL A 716 11.70 -36.76 -4.80
N ILE A 717 11.30 -38.01 -4.70
CA ILE A 717 9.91 -38.37 -4.45
C ILE A 717 9.46 -37.88 -3.07
N LEU A 718 10.28 -38.09 -2.04
CA LEU A 718 9.98 -37.66 -0.67
C LEU A 718 9.77 -36.14 -0.57
N VAL A 719 10.69 -35.37 -1.16
CA VAL A 719 10.63 -33.91 -1.16
C VAL A 719 9.42 -33.39 -1.94
N ASN A 720 9.09 -33.98 -3.12
CA ASN A 720 7.91 -33.61 -3.86
C ASN A 720 6.60 -33.99 -3.16
N ILE A 721 6.55 -35.12 -2.45
CA ILE A 721 5.39 -35.51 -1.63
C ILE A 721 5.24 -34.58 -0.44
N HIS A 722 6.34 -34.17 0.18
CA HIS A 722 6.30 -33.17 1.27
C HIS A 722 5.66 -31.87 0.77
N LEU A 723 6.08 -31.36 -0.39
CA LEU A 723 5.45 -30.20 -1.04
C LEU A 723 3.97 -30.44 -1.30
N ALA A 724 3.62 -31.61 -1.86
CA ALA A 724 2.24 -31.99 -2.16
C ALA A 724 1.34 -31.99 -0.93
N MET A 725 1.86 -32.38 0.24
CA MET A 725 1.10 -32.35 1.51
C MET A 725 0.82 -30.93 2.00
N ASP A 726 1.65 -29.97 1.62
CA ASP A 726 1.52 -28.59 2.07
C ASP A 726 0.73 -27.70 1.10
N VAL A 727 0.54 -28.14 -0.16
CA VAL A 727 -0.31 -27.43 -1.13
C VAL A 727 -1.75 -27.40 -0.65
N ILE A 728 -2.32 -26.20 -0.62
CA ILE A 728 -3.68 -25.97 -0.11
C ILE A 728 -4.71 -26.03 -1.25
N ARG A 729 -4.44 -25.35 -2.36
CA ARG A 729 -5.34 -25.33 -3.52
C ARG A 729 -4.70 -26.02 -4.72
N TRP A 730 -5.14 -27.23 -4.98
CA TRP A 730 -4.70 -28.01 -6.12
C TRP A 730 -5.29 -27.50 -7.42
N THR A 731 -4.40 -27.23 -8.38
CA THR A 731 -4.74 -26.93 -9.77
C THR A 731 -4.14 -27.98 -10.68
N TRP A 732 -4.64 -28.11 -11.90
CA TRP A 732 -4.03 -29.02 -12.88
C TRP A 732 -2.55 -28.71 -13.15
N VAL A 733 -2.17 -27.42 -13.11
CA VAL A 733 -0.78 -26.96 -13.28
C VAL A 733 0.08 -27.45 -12.12
N THR A 734 -0.43 -27.38 -10.88
CA THR A 734 0.28 -27.85 -9.68
C THR A 734 0.46 -29.37 -9.73
N HIS A 735 -0.59 -30.12 -10.15
CA HIS A 735 -0.47 -31.56 -10.38
C HIS A 735 0.57 -31.89 -11.45
N ALA A 736 0.52 -31.20 -12.61
CA ALA A 736 1.48 -31.39 -13.68
C ALA A 736 2.92 -31.07 -13.24
N ALA A 737 3.12 -30.04 -12.45
CA ALA A 737 4.45 -29.65 -11.95
C ALA A 737 5.02 -30.70 -10.98
N ILE A 738 4.24 -31.13 -9.98
CA ILE A 738 4.70 -32.08 -8.95
C ILE A 738 4.92 -33.46 -9.54
N TRP A 739 3.90 -34.06 -10.16
CA TRP A 739 4.00 -35.39 -10.73
C TRP A 739 4.89 -35.44 -11.97
N GLY A 740 4.87 -34.38 -12.77
CA GLY A 740 5.77 -34.22 -13.92
C GLY A 740 7.24 -34.17 -13.53
N SER A 741 7.57 -33.52 -12.41
CA SER A 741 8.92 -33.49 -11.85
C SER A 741 9.41 -34.86 -11.40
N ILE A 742 8.55 -35.66 -10.75
CA ILE A 742 8.87 -37.05 -10.38
C ILE A 742 9.11 -37.90 -11.64
N VAL A 743 8.21 -37.80 -12.62
CA VAL A 743 8.37 -38.54 -13.89
C VAL A 743 9.62 -38.10 -14.65
N ALA A 744 9.92 -36.80 -14.69
CA ALA A 744 11.14 -36.29 -15.30
C ALA A 744 12.40 -36.82 -14.61
N THR A 745 12.38 -36.98 -13.29
CA THR A 745 13.50 -37.59 -12.54
C THR A 745 13.72 -39.04 -12.98
N TRP A 746 12.65 -39.85 -13.08
CA TRP A 746 12.76 -41.22 -13.60
C TRP A 746 13.33 -41.25 -15.01
N ILE A 747 12.86 -40.40 -15.90
CA ILE A 747 13.37 -40.32 -17.27
C ILE A 747 14.84 -39.96 -17.28
N CYS A 748 15.26 -38.97 -16.51
CA CYS A 748 16.65 -38.53 -16.44
C CYS A 748 17.57 -39.63 -15.90
N VAL A 749 17.21 -40.31 -14.82
CA VAL A 749 18.01 -41.43 -14.26
C VAL A 749 18.12 -42.56 -15.29
N ILE A 750 17.05 -42.96 -15.91
CA ILE A 750 17.05 -43.99 -16.98
C ILE A 750 17.95 -43.58 -18.14
N VAL A 751 17.89 -42.33 -18.58
CA VAL A 751 18.74 -41.83 -19.69
C VAL A 751 20.21 -41.80 -19.28
N ILE A 752 20.54 -41.32 -18.07
CA ILE A 752 21.93 -41.29 -17.58
C ILE A 752 22.51 -42.71 -17.56
N ASP A 753 21.80 -43.67 -17.02
CA ASP A 753 22.24 -45.08 -16.91
C ASP A 753 22.22 -45.86 -18.23
N SER A 754 21.60 -45.30 -19.25
CA SER A 754 21.64 -45.85 -20.62
C SER A 754 22.93 -45.42 -21.38
N ILE A 755 23.70 -44.49 -20.89
CA ILE A 755 24.90 -43.97 -21.55
C ILE A 755 26.16 -44.76 -21.11
N PRO A 756 26.80 -45.55 -21.97
CA PRO A 756 27.92 -46.43 -21.62
C PRO A 756 29.14 -45.72 -21.05
N THR A 757 29.27 -44.43 -21.35
CA THR A 757 30.45 -43.63 -20.93
C THR A 757 30.31 -43.01 -19.55
N LEU A 758 29.13 -43.08 -18.96
CA LEU A 758 28.86 -42.51 -17.62
C LEU A 758 29.02 -43.56 -16.52
N PRO A 759 29.42 -43.17 -15.34
CA PRO A 759 29.42 -44.03 -14.16
C PRO A 759 28.01 -44.50 -13.85
N GLY A 760 27.83 -45.78 -13.52
CA GLY A 760 26.50 -46.34 -13.22
C GLY A 760 25.74 -46.87 -14.44
N PHE A 761 26.45 -47.10 -15.61
CA PHE A 761 25.81 -47.71 -16.75
C PHE A 761 25.06 -48.98 -16.39
N TRP A 762 23.78 -49.04 -16.75
CA TRP A 762 22.82 -50.12 -16.50
C TRP A 762 22.40 -50.33 -15.03
N ALA A 763 22.85 -49.50 -14.06
CA ALA A 763 22.61 -49.66 -12.64
C ALA A 763 21.09 -49.68 -12.26
N ILE A 764 20.33 -48.72 -12.75
CA ILE A 764 18.87 -48.63 -12.45
C ILE A 764 18.09 -49.84 -12.97
N TYR A 765 18.48 -50.39 -14.10
CA TYR A 765 17.75 -51.54 -14.71
C TYR A 765 17.87 -52.82 -13.88
N GLU A 766 19.01 -53.06 -13.29
CA GLU A 766 19.27 -54.16 -12.38
C GLU A 766 18.38 -54.08 -11.13
N VAL A 767 18.35 -52.91 -10.53
CA VAL A 767 17.69 -52.70 -9.22
C VAL A 767 16.17 -52.64 -9.40
N MET A 768 15.65 -51.95 -10.43
CA MET A 768 14.22 -51.88 -10.72
C MET A 768 13.55 -53.24 -10.95
N GLY A 769 14.31 -54.23 -11.45
CA GLY A 769 13.86 -55.61 -11.63
C GLY A 769 13.54 -56.34 -10.33
N THR A 770 13.97 -55.81 -9.20
CA THR A 770 13.78 -56.43 -7.89
C THR A 770 12.52 -55.89 -7.17
N GLY A 771 11.71 -56.74 -6.58
CA GLY A 771 10.58 -56.31 -5.77
C GLY A 771 11.00 -55.57 -4.49
N LEU A 772 12.23 -55.85 -4.02
CA LEU A 772 12.79 -55.20 -2.85
C LEU A 772 12.96 -53.67 -3.08
N PHE A 773 13.41 -53.26 -4.27
CA PHE A 773 13.56 -51.84 -4.63
C PHE A 773 12.26 -51.03 -4.42
N TRP A 774 11.15 -51.52 -4.96
CA TRP A 774 9.85 -50.86 -4.82
C TRP A 774 9.34 -50.86 -3.41
N ALA A 775 9.55 -51.93 -2.64
CA ALA A 775 9.18 -52.01 -1.24
C ALA A 775 9.99 -50.99 -0.40
N LEU A 776 11.26 -50.86 -0.68
CA LEU A 776 12.14 -49.91 0.04
C LEU A 776 11.78 -48.46 -0.29
N LEU A 777 11.53 -48.17 -1.56
CA LEU A 777 11.08 -46.85 -2.00
C LEU A 777 9.80 -46.45 -1.26
N LEU A 778 8.82 -47.35 -1.18
CA LEU A 778 7.60 -47.10 -0.42
C LEU A 778 7.86 -46.97 1.08
N ALA A 779 8.71 -47.82 1.67
CA ALA A 779 9.05 -47.76 3.09
C ALA A 779 9.71 -46.41 3.45
N VAL A 780 10.66 -45.94 2.65
CA VAL A 780 11.31 -44.65 2.85
C VAL A 780 10.29 -43.51 2.84
N ILE A 781 9.37 -43.49 1.88
CA ILE A 781 8.34 -42.46 1.78
C ILE A 781 7.46 -42.46 3.03
N VAL A 782 6.96 -43.65 3.42
CA VAL A 782 6.06 -43.78 4.57
C VAL A 782 6.78 -43.35 5.85
N VAL A 783 7.95 -43.94 6.15
CA VAL A 783 8.69 -43.65 7.39
C VAL A 783 9.17 -42.21 7.43
N GLY A 784 9.65 -41.66 6.30
CA GLY A 784 10.12 -40.28 6.21
C GLY A 784 9.01 -39.28 6.44
N MET A 785 7.77 -39.54 5.95
CA MET A 785 6.67 -38.60 6.02
C MET A 785 5.81 -38.69 7.30
N ILE A 786 5.87 -39.76 8.05
CA ILE A 786 5.07 -39.95 9.29
C ILE A 786 5.23 -38.80 10.28
N PRO A 787 6.43 -38.34 10.65
CA PRO A 787 6.59 -37.28 11.66
C PRO A 787 6.02 -35.96 11.15
N HIS A 788 6.24 -35.60 9.89
CA HIS A 788 5.71 -34.40 9.27
C HIS A 788 4.18 -34.41 9.28
N PHE A 789 3.59 -35.52 8.81
CA PHE A 789 2.13 -35.71 8.80
C PHE A 789 1.54 -35.64 10.21
N ALA A 790 2.15 -36.33 11.18
CA ALA A 790 1.71 -36.32 12.58
C ALA A 790 1.78 -34.91 13.19
N ALA A 791 2.91 -34.20 12.98
CA ALA A 791 3.07 -32.85 13.48
C ALA A 791 2.03 -31.87 12.87
N LYS A 792 1.78 -31.99 11.56
CA LYS A 792 0.77 -31.20 10.87
C LYS A 792 -0.63 -31.50 11.39
N ALA A 793 -1.00 -32.77 11.49
CA ALA A 793 -2.29 -33.20 12.01
C ALA A 793 -2.53 -32.76 13.45
N ILE A 794 -1.52 -32.88 14.33
CA ILE A 794 -1.60 -32.40 15.71
C ILE A 794 -1.79 -30.88 15.74
N LYS A 795 -1.00 -30.14 14.96
CA LYS A 795 -1.09 -28.68 14.91
C LYS A 795 -2.46 -28.21 14.42
N GLU A 796 -2.96 -28.82 13.33
CA GLU A 796 -4.26 -28.43 12.74
C GLU A 796 -5.44 -28.81 13.66
N HIS A 797 -5.35 -29.91 14.40
CA HIS A 797 -6.44 -30.36 15.25
C HIS A 797 -6.45 -29.72 16.64
N PHE A 798 -5.28 -29.56 17.29
CA PHE A 798 -5.19 -29.10 18.69
C PHE A 798 -4.78 -27.65 18.85
N MET A 799 -4.12 -27.05 17.85
CA MET A 799 -3.60 -25.66 17.88
C MET A 799 -3.85 -24.94 16.55
N PRO A 800 -5.12 -24.86 16.08
CA PRO A 800 -5.40 -24.22 14.81
C PRO A 800 -5.08 -22.72 14.87
N ASN A 801 -4.43 -22.20 13.83
CA ASN A 801 -4.20 -20.77 13.64
C ASN A 801 -5.48 -20.10 13.11
N ASP A 802 -5.57 -18.77 13.26
CA ASP A 802 -6.70 -17.98 12.74
C ASP A 802 -6.96 -18.24 11.24
N ILE A 803 -5.90 -18.42 10.44
CA ILE A 803 -5.99 -18.76 9.01
C ILE A 803 -6.62 -20.13 8.80
N GLN A 804 -6.28 -21.11 9.62
CA GLN A 804 -6.85 -22.47 9.53
C GLN A 804 -8.33 -22.45 9.89
N ILE A 805 -8.68 -21.75 10.97
CA ILE A 805 -10.10 -21.58 11.37
C ILE A 805 -10.89 -20.89 10.24
N ALA A 806 -10.35 -19.83 9.65
CA ALA A 806 -10.99 -19.13 8.55
C ALA A 806 -11.16 -20.04 7.31
N ARG A 807 -10.21 -20.95 7.05
CA ARG A 807 -10.29 -21.95 5.97
C ARG A 807 -11.40 -22.98 6.21
N GLU A 808 -11.54 -23.44 7.44
CA GLU A 808 -12.62 -24.38 7.79
C GLU A 808 -13.99 -23.72 7.66
N MET A 809 -14.10 -22.47 8.10
CA MET A 809 -15.31 -21.68 7.92
C MET A 809 -15.65 -21.46 6.44
N GLU A 810 -14.65 -21.19 5.58
CA GLU A 810 -14.84 -21.07 4.14
C GLU A 810 -15.37 -22.38 3.54
N LYS A 811 -14.78 -23.52 3.87
CA LYS A 811 -15.22 -24.84 3.40
C LYS A 811 -16.64 -25.18 3.85
N SER A 812 -16.99 -24.81 5.09
CA SER A 812 -18.34 -25.01 5.62
C SER A 812 -19.38 -24.14 4.88
N GLN A 813 -19.05 -22.89 4.54
CA GLN A 813 -19.93 -22.00 3.78
C GLN A 813 -20.12 -22.49 2.34
N ASP A 814 -19.04 -22.88 1.65
CA ASP A 814 -19.11 -23.42 0.30
C ASP A 814 -19.97 -24.70 0.26
N SER A 815 -19.92 -25.55 1.29
CA SER A 815 -20.76 -26.75 1.37
C SER A 815 -22.25 -26.43 1.57
N HIS A 816 -22.58 -25.34 2.29
CA HIS A 816 -23.96 -24.86 2.46
C HIS A 816 -24.49 -24.22 1.16
N ASP A 817 -23.69 -23.45 0.45
CA ASP A 817 -24.08 -22.84 -0.82
C ASP A 817 -24.31 -23.88 -1.93
N VAL A 818 -23.56 -24.98 -1.93
CA VAL A 818 -23.76 -26.10 -2.85
C VAL A 818 -25.03 -26.90 -2.52
N SER A 819 -25.46 -26.95 -1.24
CA SER A 819 -26.66 -27.67 -0.82
C SER A 819 -27.98 -26.90 -1.07
N HIS A 820 -27.92 -25.58 -1.33
CA HIS A 820 -29.05 -24.71 -1.63
C HIS A 820 -28.81 -23.79 -2.84
N PRO A 821 -28.77 -24.29 -4.06
CA PRO A 821 -28.49 -23.48 -5.27
C PRO A 821 -29.63 -22.53 -5.67
N GLU A 822 -30.83 -22.67 -5.11
CA GLU A 822 -31.99 -21.84 -5.53
C GLU A 822 -32.03 -20.41 -4.95
N VAL A 823 -31.19 -20.07 -3.96
CA VAL A 823 -31.23 -18.74 -3.33
C VAL A 823 -30.30 -17.71 -4.00
N GLN A 824 -29.37 -18.14 -4.85
CA GLN A 824 -28.40 -17.23 -5.50
C GLN A 824 -28.85 -16.62 -6.83
N MET A 825 -29.91 -17.11 -7.46
CA MET A 825 -30.39 -16.55 -8.75
C MET A 825 -31.17 -15.23 -8.62
N SER A 826 -31.61 -14.84 -7.42
CA SER A 826 -32.36 -13.60 -7.22
C SER A 826 -31.53 -12.37 -6.86
N THR A 827 -30.22 -12.53 -6.60
CA THR A 827 -29.33 -11.42 -6.18
C THR A 827 -28.35 -10.97 -7.28
N ILE A 828 -28.20 -11.70 -8.38
CA ILE A 828 -27.31 -11.35 -9.48
C ILE A 828 -27.93 -10.34 -10.46
N ASP A 829 -29.27 -10.23 -10.49
CA ASP A 829 -29.98 -9.27 -11.34
C ASP A 829 -30.17 -7.86 -10.71
N ARG A 830 -29.54 -7.58 -9.56
CA ARG A 830 -29.62 -6.27 -8.88
C ARG A 830 -28.30 -5.75 -8.33
N ALA A 831 -27.18 -5.97 -9.02
CA ALA A 831 -25.93 -5.28 -8.70
C ALA A 831 -25.19 -4.85 -9.96
#